data_9939eccda7b83dbd0d75b9a7138b2961
#
_entry.id   9939eccda7b83dbd0d75b9a7138b2961
#
_cell.length_a   1.000
_cell.length_b   1.000
_cell.length_c   1.000
_cell.angle_alpha   90.00
_cell.angle_beta   90.00
_cell.angle_gamma   90.00
#
_symmetry.space_group_name_H-M   'P 1'
#
loop_
_entity.id
_entity.type
_entity.pdbx_description
1 polymer ?
#
loop_
_entity_poly.entity_id
_entity_poly.type
_entity_poly.pdbx_seq_one_letter_code
_entity_poly.pdbx_strand_id
1 'polypeptide(L)'
;MAQRKRPHSHRSKAADSNRQKNNLKSKKRSYRAFVLVSAFVLGGALVWGLVGEKPPSPKPSSVSGASPPVRQAAAEERQHAQDQYMMGNDPNKEFKPEEGVIKPATREAMASDAEAHAVAMEGFSGLKDGLISLDPICETVQASTPHFAPGNPAPGTRRMAERLAEINRKMHPQSALYLSDRLAERLQTYLTNATEVDQNFRIQFELAIQQVNAARPDAALNTFSAMERMLTEYGGRLDERTRIELRLRKGMAFLRLGEQENCLATHNADSCVFPLKPKAFHLLPRGSRGAIAMFNAHLAEYPDDLGTRWLLNLAHMTLGEYPDKVNPRYLIPPARFASEYDMPRFFDVSDGLGIDLNDLAGSVIVDDFDNDGLYDLVASAWDLKGQLRYFHNNGDGTFRERTSEAGLVGEVGALNIQQTDYNNDGLLDIWMMRGAWLQKAGRIPKSLLRNNGDGTFTDVTEEAGLLSPHPTQASRWFDFDGDGWLDVFIAHESTDPKDPDRCELYRNNRDGTFTECAQACGINIAAFIKGVACADYDNDGRPDLYLSIRGQLRKVLLHNDGPDAHGQWHFTDVAAKAGVNNRILSFGTFFFDYNNDGWQDLILFGYYLENDVGDIAADYLGLPNKGQKPILYRNNGNGTFTDVTREMKMDRICHTMGHNYGDLDNDGWLDFYCSTGDPDFRTLIPNRMFRNAEGKAFQDVTTATGTGHIQKGHGVSFADFDDDGDQDIYSALGGAYSGDLARNALFMNPGFTNNHWLKLKLVGVKANRPAIGAQIKVTLQTPSGTRELHRVVSSGGNFGSNPLRQEIGIGDATAITAVDIRWPGSDTRQKLEGLQVNHSYEIREGDPNPTVLKLHPVTLDKKAPVRNQMAHVTPNDAPSLNRR
;
A
#
# COMPACT_ATOMS: atom_id res chain seq x y z
N MET A 1 63.05 22.13 23.93
CA MET A 1 63.22 22.73 25.27
C MET A 1 61.87 22.56 25.94
N ALA A 2 61.67 21.54 26.74
CA ALA A 2 61.86 21.54 28.18
C ALA A 2 60.82 22.47 28.89
N GLN A 3 59.97 22.14 29.79
CA GLN A 3 59.85 21.09 30.84
C GLN A 3 58.53 21.30 31.62
N ARG A 4 57.85 20.19 32.01
CA ARG A 4 57.44 19.79 33.35
C ARG A 4 56.58 20.77 34.20
N LYS A 5 55.49 20.38 34.85
CA LYS A 5 55.26 19.39 35.94
C LYS A 5 53.79 19.29 36.36
N ARG A 6 53.39 18.12 36.81
CA ARG A 6 52.19 17.71 37.66
C ARG A 6 52.36 18.21 39.14
N PRO A 7 51.45 17.90 40.11
CA PRO A 7 50.16 17.18 40.17
C PRO A 7 49.14 17.70 41.26
N HIS A 8 48.08 16.91 41.50
CA HIS A 8 47.15 16.74 42.69
C HIS A 8 45.88 17.60 42.65
N SER A 9 44.72 17.08 43.00
CA SER A 9 44.33 16.05 43.95
C SER A 9 42.86 15.61 43.75
N HIS A 10 42.57 14.41 44.16
CA HIS A 10 41.29 13.66 44.13
C HIS A 10 40.18 14.16 45.09
N ARG A 11 38.98 13.79 44.75
CA ARG A 11 37.79 13.38 45.52
C ARG A 11 36.53 14.22 45.42
N SER A 12 35.51 13.50 45.04
CA SER A 12 34.06 13.61 45.29
C SER A 12 33.19 13.87 44.07
N LYS A 13 32.82 12.82 43.32
CA LYS A 13 31.65 12.79 42.45
C LYS A 13 31.19 11.34 42.21
N ALA A 14 30.76 10.68 43.28
CA ALA A 14 30.23 9.32 43.15
C ALA A 14 28.80 9.13 43.71
N ALA A 15 28.15 10.20 44.17
CA ALA A 15 26.82 10.10 44.80
C ALA A 15 25.64 10.55 43.94
N ASP A 16 25.85 11.31 42.86
CA ASP A 16 24.74 11.86 42.02
C ASP A 16 24.32 11.00 40.83
N SER A 17 25.11 10.01 40.43
CA SER A 17 24.79 9.21 39.25
C SER A 17 23.70 8.15 39.49
N ASN A 18 23.44 7.76 40.74
CA ASN A 18 22.43 6.74 41.07
C ASN A 18 21.01 7.30 41.23
N ARG A 19 20.85 8.60 41.52
CA ARG A 19 19.52 9.23 41.62
C ARG A 19 18.92 9.52 40.24
N GLN A 20 19.76 9.86 39.24
CA GLN A 20 19.27 10.07 37.86
C GLN A 20 18.92 8.76 37.14
N LYS A 21 19.62 7.65 37.43
CA LYS A 21 19.28 6.35 36.80
C LYS A 21 17.97 5.74 37.29
N ASN A 22 17.57 6.02 38.54
CA ASN A 22 16.27 5.54 39.03
C ASN A 22 15.07 6.36 38.54
N ASN A 23 15.23 7.65 38.29
CA ASN A 23 14.19 8.48 37.71
C ASN A 23 13.99 8.19 36.19
N LEU A 24 15.04 7.78 35.47
CA LEU A 24 14.89 7.34 34.09
C LEU A 24 14.21 5.96 33.96
N LYS A 25 14.38 5.07 34.93
CA LYS A 25 13.73 3.74 34.91
C LYS A 25 12.23 3.82 35.24
N SER A 26 11.79 4.76 36.07
CA SER A 26 10.36 4.94 36.35
C SER A 26 9.64 5.63 35.20
N LYS A 27 10.26 6.62 34.52
CA LYS A 27 9.71 7.27 33.33
C LYS A 27 9.67 6.33 32.10
N LYS A 28 10.66 5.42 31.95
CA LYS A 28 10.61 4.41 30.86
C LYS A 28 9.52 3.35 31.05
N ARG A 29 9.05 3.08 32.27
CA ARG A 29 7.93 2.15 32.50
C ARG A 29 6.57 2.75 32.17
N SER A 30 6.35 4.05 32.37
CA SER A 30 5.09 4.73 31.97
C SER A 30 5.00 4.95 30.45
N TYR A 31 6.14 5.20 29.77
CA TYR A 31 6.17 5.35 28.32
C TYR A 31 5.92 4.02 27.58
N ARG A 32 6.35 2.87 28.14
CA ARG A 32 6.08 1.55 27.56
C ARG A 32 4.60 1.14 27.58
N ALA A 33 3.81 1.69 28.49
CA ALA A 33 2.37 1.48 28.55
C ALA A 33 1.61 2.31 27.48
N PHE A 34 2.18 3.43 27.05
CA PHE A 34 1.57 4.36 26.09
C PHE A 34 1.59 3.83 24.64
N VAL A 35 2.69 3.19 24.22
CA VAL A 35 2.88 2.64 22.87
C VAL A 35 1.96 1.45 22.57
N LEU A 36 1.60 0.67 23.60
CA LEU A 36 0.72 -0.50 23.44
C LEU A 36 -0.74 -0.14 23.14
N VAL A 37 -1.13 1.11 23.29
CA VAL A 37 -2.53 1.51 23.18
C VAL A 37 -2.80 2.37 21.96
N SER A 38 -1.83 3.08 21.42
CA SER A 38 -2.00 3.79 20.15
C SER A 38 -2.27 2.82 18.99
N ALA A 39 -1.66 1.63 19.01
CA ALA A 39 -2.01 0.55 18.08
C ALA A 39 -3.42 -0.04 18.31
N PHE A 40 -4.00 0.16 19.49
CA PHE A 40 -5.31 -0.39 19.88
C PHE A 40 -6.50 0.49 19.48
N VAL A 41 -6.31 1.79 19.31
CA VAL A 41 -7.40 2.72 19.01
C VAL A 41 -7.61 2.91 17.51
N LEU A 42 -6.63 2.52 16.67
CA LEU A 42 -6.64 2.73 15.21
C LEU A 42 -7.13 1.55 14.39
N GLY A 43 -7.25 0.37 14.98
CA GLY A 43 -7.92 -0.74 14.37
C GLY A 43 -9.11 -1.12 15.24
N GLY A 44 -10.27 -0.53 15.00
CA GLY A 44 -11.48 -0.70 15.78
C GLY A 44 -11.61 -2.05 16.48
N ALA A 45 -11.71 -1.97 17.80
CA ALA A 45 -12.26 -2.98 18.71
C ALA A 45 -11.73 -4.42 18.60
N LEU A 46 -11.08 -4.93 19.62
CA LEU A 46 -11.38 -6.23 20.19
C LEU A 46 -10.38 -6.74 21.21
N VAL A 47 -11.01 -7.24 22.20
CA VAL A 47 -10.95 -8.41 23.09
C VAL A 47 -10.02 -8.33 24.28
N TRP A 48 -10.65 -8.27 25.44
CA TRP A 48 -10.22 -8.97 26.67
C TRP A 48 -11.42 -9.52 27.39
N GLY A 49 -11.48 -10.80 27.50
CA GLY A 49 -12.22 -11.56 28.48
C GLY A 49 -11.55 -12.88 28.67
N LEU A 50 -11.08 -13.14 29.91
CA LEU A 50 -11.13 -14.43 30.57
C LEU A 50 -10.36 -14.35 31.90
N VAL A 51 -11.11 -14.34 32.92
CA VAL A 51 -11.36 -15.24 34.03
C VAL A 51 -10.20 -16.16 34.41
N GLY A 52 -9.80 -15.92 35.66
CA GLY A 52 -8.80 -16.68 36.33
C GLY A 52 -9.23 -18.06 36.83
N GLU A 53 -8.26 -18.87 36.97
CA GLU A 53 -8.11 -19.78 38.11
C GLU A 53 -6.62 -20.07 38.33
N LYS A 54 -6.19 -19.93 39.60
CA LYS A 54 -4.82 -20.24 40.03
C LYS A 54 -4.65 -21.76 40.17
N PRO A 55 -3.61 -22.36 39.61
CA PRO A 55 -3.09 -23.62 40.14
C PRO A 55 -1.90 -23.43 41.07
N PRO A 56 -1.62 -24.40 41.92
CA PRO A 56 -0.73 -24.26 43.07
C PRO A 56 0.76 -24.38 42.71
N SER A 57 1.56 -23.71 43.51
CA SER A 57 3.03 -23.67 43.42
C SER A 57 3.71 -25.03 43.67
N PRO A 58 4.71 -25.43 42.90
CA PRO A 58 5.68 -26.44 43.31
C PRO A 58 6.99 -25.81 43.79
N LYS A 59 7.60 -26.48 44.78
CA LYS A 59 8.86 -26.17 45.44
C LYS A 59 10.08 -26.35 44.49
N PRO A 60 11.21 -25.69 44.82
CA PRO A 60 12.36 -25.64 43.93
C PRO A 60 13.25 -26.89 44.03
N SER A 61 13.77 -27.34 42.88
CA SER A 61 14.94 -28.17 42.81
C SER A 61 15.99 -27.53 41.93
N SER A 62 17.18 -27.44 42.43
CA SER A 62 18.40 -26.93 41.83
C SER A 62 18.88 -27.81 40.66
N VAL A 63 19.33 -27.20 39.57
CA VAL A 63 20.57 -27.53 38.82
C VAL A 63 20.89 -26.43 37.79
N SER A 64 22.17 -26.19 37.69
CA SER A 64 22.94 -25.19 36.99
C SER A 64 22.82 -25.12 35.44
N GLY A 65 22.97 -23.94 34.90
CA GLY A 65 23.77 -23.72 33.70
C GLY A 65 22.98 -23.38 32.42
N ALA A 66 23.24 -22.20 31.88
CA ALA A 66 23.00 -21.68 30.51
C ALA A 66 21.77 -20.77 30.31
N SER A 67 22.02 -19.47 30.16
CA SER A 67 21.10 -18.49 29.53
C SER A 67 21.26 -18.55 27.99
N PRO A 68 20.37 -18.04 27.17
CA PRO A 68 19.08 -17.36 27.29
C PRO A 68 17.99 -17.95 26.37
N PRO A 69 16.77 -17.61 26.46
CA PRO A 69 16.11 -16.68 25.53
C PRO A 69 14.82 -16.01 26.05
N VAL A 70 14.95 -15.06 26.95
CA VAL A 70 13.76 -14.34 27.51
C VAL A 70 13.30 -13.20 26.59
N ARG A 71 14.14 -12.76 25.64
CA ARG A 71 13.77 -11.68 24.71
C ARG A 71 13.00 -12.15 23.47
N GLN A 72 13.18 -13.39 23.06
CA GLN A 72 12.48 -13.96 21.91
C GLN A 72 11.05 -14.36 22.25
N ALA A 73 10.84 -14.99 23.40
CA ALA A 73 9.51 -15.39 23.86
C ALA A 73 8.54 -14.19 24.05
N ALA A 74 9.03 -13.04 24.54
CA ALA A 74 8.20 -11.85 24.71
C ALA A 74 7.86 -11.15 23.37
N ALA A 75 8.65 -11.34 22.33
CA ALA A 75 8.35 -10.89 20.96
C ALA A 75 7.34 -11.84 20.29
N GLU A 76 7.49 -13.14 20.54
CA GLU A 76 6.60 -14.20 20.04
C GLU A 76 5.20 -14.11 20.69
N GLU A 77 5.11 -13.83 22.01
CA GLU A 77 3.82 -13.57 22.67
C GLU A 77 3.11 -12.31 22.14
N ARG A 78 3.86 -11.25 21.81
CA ARG A 78 3.27 -10.02 21.23
C ARG A 78 2.86 -10.22 19.79
N GLN A 79 3.63 -10.98 19.05
CA GLN A 79 3.29 -11.38 17.68
C GLN A 79 2.00 -12.23 17.68
N HIS A 80 1.91 -13.19 18.60
CA HIS A 80 0.74 -14.05 18.75
C HIS A 80 -0.53 -13.26 19.16
N ALA A 81 -0.38 -12.25 20.03
CA ALA A 81 -1.48 -11.35 20.40
C ALA A 81 -1.92 -10.45 19.24
N GLN A 82 -0.99 -10.01 18.40
CA GLN A 82 -1.28 -9.20 17.23
C GLN A 82 -1.87 -10.05 16.09
N ASP A 83 -1.41 -11.29 15.95
CA ASP A 83 -1.96 -12.28 15.03
C ASP A 83 -3.38 -12.71 15.45
N GLN A 84 -3.66 -12.87 16.75
CA GLN A 84 -5.00 -13.10 17.29
C GLN A 84 -5.92 -11.89 17.07
N TYR A 85 -5.40 -10.66 17.14
CA TYR A 85 -6.15 -9.44 16.83
C TYR A 85 -6.59 -9.38 15.36
N MET A 86 -5.73 -9.83 14.45
CA MET A 86 -6.05 -9.89 13.02
C MET A 86 -6.89 -11.13 12.64
N MET A 87 -6.94 -12.14 13.52
CA MET A 87 -7.57 -13.45 13.25
C MET A 87 -8.95 -13.65 13.91
N GLY A 88 -9.43 -12.73 14.74
CA GLY A 88 -10.52 -13.09 15.64
C GLY A 88 -11.74 -12.18 15.67
N ASN A 89 -12.61 -12.20 14.67
CA ASN A 89 -14.02 -11.83 14.84
C ASN A 89 -14.92 -12.73 14.00
N ASP A 90 -15.72 -13.52 14.69
CA ASP A 90 -16.83 -14.26 14.11
C ASP A 90 -18.03 -13.31 13.96
N PRO A 91 -18.44 -12.88 12.74
CA PRO A 91 -19.57 -11.99 12.54
C PRO A 91 -20.93 -12.61 12.87
N ASN A 92 -20.97 -13.92 13.15
CA ASN A 92 -22.20 -14.66 13.43
C ASN A 92 -22.38 -15.02 14.91
N LYS A 93 -21.52 -14.56 15.81
CA LYS A 93 -21.68 -14.80 17.23
C LYS A 93 -22.72 -13.86 17.80
N GLU A 94 -23.93 -14.35 18.07
CA GLU A 94 -24.94 -13.68 18.89
C GLU A 94 -24.33 -13.32 20.24
N PHE A 95 -24.16 -12.04 20.49
CA PHE A 95 -23.73 -11.50 21.78
C PHE A 95 -24.91 -11.48 22.72
N LYS A 96 -24.91 -12.32 23.76
CA LYS A 96 -25.79 -12.17 24.92
C LYS A 96 -25.12 -11.22 25.91
N PRO A 97 -25.72 -10.07 26.26
CA PRO A 97 -25.16 -9.22 27.27
C PRO A 97 -25.26 -9.92 28.63
N GLU A 98 -24.12 -10.27 29.22
CA GLU A 98 -24.08 -10.55 30.65
C GLU A 98 -24.31 -9.22 31.40
N GLU A 99 -25.18 -9.26 32.38
CA GLU A 99 -25.59 -8.14 33.21
C GLU A 99 -24.45 -7.65 34.10
N GLY A 100 -23.55 -6.88 33.51
CA GLY A 100 -22.64 -6.04 34.28
C GLY A 100 -23.33 -4.69 34.54
N VAL A 101 -24.00 -4.56 35.67
CA VAL A 101 -24.62 -3.31 36.12
C VAL A 101 -23.53 -2.29 36.32
N ILE A 102 -23.33 -1.40 35.36
CA ILE A 102 -22.56 -0.16 35.56
C ILE A 102 -23.41 0.74 36.45
N LYS A 103 -23.00 0.90 37.72
CA LYS A 103 -23.65 1.87 38.60
C LYS A 103 -23.49 3.27 38.00
N PRO A 104 -24.57 4.06 37.90
CA PRO A 104 -24.46 5.44 37.40
C PRO A 104 -23.48 6.20 38.30
N ALA A 105 -22.49 6.84 37.65
CA ALA A 105 -21.54 7.69 38.35
C ALA A 105 -22.26 8.92 38.88
N THR A 106 -22.33 9.07 40.19
CA THR A 106 -22.86 10.29 40.82
C THR A 106 -21.82 11.41 40.72
N ARG A 107 -22.26 12.66 40.72
CA ARG A 107 -21.41 13.87 40.72
C ARG A 107 -20.33 13.85 41.80
N GLU A 108 -20.58 13.13 42.90
CA GLU A 108 -19.65 12.96 44.01
C GLU A 108 -18.57 11.87 43.74
N ALA A 109 -18.91 10.80 43.02
CA ALA A 109 -17.98 9.76 42.60
C ALA A 109 -16.93 10.26 41.59
N MET A 110 -17.27 11.28 40.82
CA MET A 110 -16.33 11.92 39.88
C MET A 110 -15.36 12.90 40.57
N ALA A 111 -15.50 13.15 41.86
CA ALA A 111 -14.68 14.10 42.63
C ALA A 111 -13.35 13.50 43.12
N SER A 112 -13.17 12.19 43.12
CA SER A 112 -11.91 11.54 43.48
C SER A 112 -11.12 11.16 42.23
N ASP A 113 -9.84 11.51 42.15
CA ASP A 113 -8.98 11.23 40.97
C ASP A 113 -8.85 9.72 40.69
N ALA A 114 -9.00 8.87 41.71
CA ALA A 114 -8.93 7.42 41.55
C ALA A 114 -10.24 6.82 41.01
N GLU A 115 -11.39 7.32 41.44
CA GLU A 115 -12.71 6.89 40.95
C GLU A 115 -12.98 7.43 39.55
N ALA A 116 -12.59 8.69 39.25
CA ALA A 116 -12.69 9.26 37.90
C ALA A 116 -11.82 8.48 36.89
N HIS A 117 -10.66 8.01 37.31
CA HIS A 117 -9.77 7.16 36.51
C HIS A 117 -10.40 5.78 36.24
N ALA A 118 -10.98 5.14 37.26
CA ALA A 118 -11.64 3.85 37.13
C ALA A 118 -12.85 3.93 36.20
N VAL A 119 -13.69 4.93 36.36
CA VAL A 119 -14.90 5.17 35.52
C VAL A 119 -14.50 5.48 34.06
N ALA A 120 -13.47 6.29 33.84
CA ALA A 120 -12.98 6.57 32.49
C ALA A 120 -12.41 5.31 31.81
N MET A 121 -11.68 4.48 32.56
CA MET A 121 -11.08 3.25 32.03
C MET A 121 -12.12 2.14 31.81
N GLU A 122 -13.08 1.96 32.70
CA GLU A 122 -14.25 1.09 32.47
C GLU A 122 -15.05 1.57 31.26
N GLY A 123 -15.17 2.90 31.13
CA GLY A 123 -15.76 3.54 30.00
C GLY A 123 -15.17 3.14 28.67
N PHE A 124 -13.86 3.13 28.57
CA PHE A 124 -13.13 2.72 27.35
C PHE A 124 -13.13 1.20 27.13
N SER A 125 -13.15 0.39 28.17
CA SER A 125 -13.27 -1.07 28.02
C SER A 125 -14.65 -1.49 27.53
N GLY A 126 -15.71 -0.82 27.96
CA GLY A 126 -17.08 -1.11 27.56
C GLY A 126 -17.42 -0.77 26.09
N LEU A 127 -16.64 0.11 25.43
CA LEU A 127 -16.71 0.28 23.96
C LEU A 127 -16.16 -0.94 23.22
N LYS A 128 -15.30 -1.75 23.87
CA LYS A 128 -14.81 -3.00 23.28
C LYS A 128 -15.85 -4.10 23.30
N ASP A 129 -16.64 -4.20 24.39
CA ASP A 129 -17.54 -5.31 24.64
C ASP A 129 -19.00 -4.98 24.36
N GLY A 130 -19.34 -3.71 24.17
CA GLY A 130 -20.70 -3.22 24.19
C GLY A 130 -21.08 -2.27 23.07
N LEU A 131 -20.36 -2.27 21.96
CA LEU A 131 -20.97 -1.76 20.73
C LEU A 131 -22.01 -2.79 20.28
N ILE A 132 -23.01 -2.89 21.16
CA ILE A 132 -24.39 -2.94 20.80
C ILE A 132 -24.61 -3.89 19.64
N SER A 133 -25.17 -5.01 19.90
CA SER A 133 -25.96 -5.75 18.92
C SER A 133 -26.72 -4.71 18.10
N LEU A 134 -26.20 -4.41 16.93
CA LEU A 134 -26.80 -3.48 16.00
C LEU A 134 -27.85 -4.27 15.26
N ASP A 135 -29.05 -4.35 15.82
CA ASP A 135 -30.20 -4.88 15.13
C ASP A 135 -30.33 -4.25 13.73
N PRO A 136 -30.76 -5.03 12.73
CA PRO A 136 -30.76 -4.63 11.34
C PRO A 136 -31.83 -3.58 11.03
N ILE A 137 -31.64 -2.36 11.51
CA ILE A 137 -32.30 -1.21 10.89
C ILE A 137 -31.37 -0.75 9.77
N CYS A 138 -31.19 -1.59 8.78
CA CYS A 138 -30.58 -1.26 7.54
C CYS A 138 -31.66 -1.06 6.50
N GLU A 139 -32.32 0.07 6.54
CA GLU A 139 -33.07 0.50 5.38
C GLU A 139 -32.34 1.66 4.73
N THR A 140 -31.99 1.40 3.47
CA THR A 140 -31.70 2.36 2.42
C THR A 140 -30.48 3.28 2.57
N VAL A 141 -29.28 2.72 2.49
CA VAL A 141 -28.33 3.32 1.56
C VAL A 141 -28.62 2.65 0.22
N GLN A 142 -29.29 3.34 -0.68
CA GLN A 142 -29.40 2.92 -2.07
C GLN A 142 -27.99 2.92 -2.62
N ALA A 143 -27.36 1.74 -2.74
CA ALA A 143 -26.33 1.54 -3.71
C ALA A 143 -26.95 1.96 -5.04
N SER A 144 -26.39 2.95 -5.69
CA SER A 144 -26.85 3.36 -7.01
C SER A 144 -26.81 2.11 -7.91
N THR A 145 -27.96 1.72 -8.44
CA THR A 145 -27.99 0.70 -9.49
C THR A 145 -27.02 1.14 -10.58
N PRO A 146 -26.14 0.26 -11.08
CA PRO A 146 -25.27 0.63 -12.18
C PRO A 146 -26.08 1.20 -13.34
N HIS A 147 -25.78 2.41 -13.75
CA HIS A 147 -26.36 2.99 -14.96
C HIS A 147 -25.52 2.53 -16.14
N PHE A 148 -25.97 1.48 -16.79
CA PHE A 148 -25.34 0.96 -18.00
C PHE A 148 -25.51 1.93 -19.18
N ALA A 149 -24.46 2.04 -20.00
CA ALA A 149 -24.53 2.82 -21.22
C ALA A 149 -25.64 2.33 -22.16
N PRO A 150 -26.13 3.17 -23.08
CA PRO A 150 -27.19 2.78 -24.03
C PRO A 150 -26.87 1.57 -24.92
N GLY A 151 -25.64 1.08 -24.92
CA GLY A 151 -25.14 -0.06 -25.69
C GLY A 151 -25.18 -1.41 -25.02
N ASN A 152 -25.92 -1.61 -23.96
CA ASN A 152 -26.16 -2.91 -23.32
C ASN A 152 -24.85 -3.67 -22.94
N PRO A 153 -24.33 -3.60 -21.70
CA PRO A 153 -23.15 -4.36 -21.32
C PRO A 153 -23.34 -5.86 -21.57
N ALA A 154 -22.26 -6.56 -21.86
CA ALA A 154 -22.27 -7.99 -22.06
C ALA A 154 -22.98 -8.73 -20.89
N PRO A 155 -23.64 -9.86 -21.12
CA PRO A 155 -24.38 -10.58 -20.08
C PRO A 155 -23.52 -10.91 -18.86
N GLY A 156 -22.26 -11.29 -19.02
CA GLY A 156 -21.33 -11.59 -17.93
C GLY A 156 -21.06 -10.37 -17.06
N THR A 157 -20.71 -9.24 -17.67
CA THR A 157 -20.48 -7.95 -16.99
C THR A 157 -21.72 -7.52 -16.20
N ARG A 158 -22.92 -7.67 -16.78
CA ARG A 158 -24.17 -7.36 -16.09
C ARG A 158 -24.37 -8.22 -14.85
N ARG A 159 -24.18 -9.55 -14.96
CA ARG A 159 -24.32 -10.48 -13.83
C ARG A 159 -23.34 -10.14 -12.71
N MET A 160 -22.08 -9.83 -13.04
CA MET A 160 -21.08 -9.43 -12.07
C MET A 160 -21.44 -8.10 -11.39
N ALA A 161 -21.81 -7.09 -12.14
CA ALA A 161 -22.22 -5.78 -11.61
C ALA A 161 -23.43 -5.88 -10.67
N GLU A 162 -24.45 -6.68 -11.00
CA GLU A 162 -25.60 -6.94 -10.13
C GLU A 162 -25.19 -7.68 -8.85
N ARG A 163 -24.29 -8.66 -8.95
CA ARG A 163 -23.73 -9.40 -7.79
C ARG A 163 -22.94 -8.47 -6.86
N LEU A 164 -22.09 -7.62 -7.40
CA LEU A 164 -21.31 -6.66 -6.61
C LEU A 164 -22.21 -5.61 -5.93
N ALA A 165 -23.23 -5.12 -6.63
CA ALA A 165 -24.22 -4.22 -6.05
C ALA A 165 -24.99 -4.87 -4.90
N GLU A 166 -25.34 -6.17 -5.01
CA GLU A 166 -25.98 -6.93 -3.94
C GLU A 166 -25.06 -7.11 -2.73
N ILE A 167 -23.79 -7.45 -2.95
CA ILE A 167 -22.79 -7.57 -1.88
C ILE A 167 -22.64 -6.22 -1.17
N ASN A 168 -22.52 -5.10 -1.90
CA ASN A 168 -22.40 -3.77 -1.31
C ASN A 168 -23.60 -3.38 -0.45
N ARG A 169 -24.82 -3.70 -0.90
CA ARG A 169 -26.05 -3.48 -0.11
C ARG A 169 -26.06 -4.26 1.21
N LYS A 170 -25.56 -5.51 1.18
CA LYS A 170 -25.51 -6.39 2.36
C LYS A 170 -24.31 -6.14 3.27
N MET A 171 -23.31 -5.41 2.82
CA MET A 171 -22.09 -5.19 3.59
C MET A 171 -22.37 -4.36 4.85
N HIS A 172 -22.14 -4.98 6.02
CA HIS A 172 -22.40 -4.36 7.30
C HIS A 172 -21.24 -3.46 7.73
N PRO A 173 -21.45 -2.22 8.20
CA PRO A 173 -20.38 -1.30 8.58
C PRO A 173 -19.44 -1.82 9.67
N GLN A 174 -19.91 -2.69 10.56
CA GLN A 174 -19.07 -3.29 11.60
C GLN A 174 -18.15 -4.38 11.10
N SER A 175 -18.52 -5.08 10.02
CA SER A 175 -17.68 -6.11 9.39
C SER A 175 -16.74 -5.53 8.34
N ALA A 176 -16.92 -4.24 7.98
CA ALA A 176 -16.09 -3.54 7.00
C ALA A 176 -15.51 -2.27 7.64
N LEU A 177 -14.37 -2.42 8.29
CA LEU A 177 -13.73 -1.44 9.18
C LEU A 177 -13.52 -0.04 8.56
N TYR A 178 -13.45 0.04 7.23
CA TYR A 178 -13.11 1.27 6.52
C TYR A 178 -14.33 2.07 6.00
N LEU A 179 -15.56 1.56 6.20
CA LEU A 179 -16.80 2.25 5.83
C LEU A 179 -17.21 3.28 6.90
N SER A 180 -16.34 4.23 7.15
CA SER A 180 -16.47 5.22 8.22
C SER A 180 -17.66 6.15 8.05
N ASP A 181 -18.08 6.44 6.83
CA ASP A 181 -19.29 7.20 6.51
C ASP A 181 -20.54 6.53 7.08
N ARG A 182 -20.71 5.22 6.83
CA ARG A 182 -21.82 4.42 7.33
C ARG A 182 -21.79 4.26 8.85
N LEU A 183 -20.57 4.08 9.41
CA LEU A 183 -20.41 3.94 10.86
C LEU A 183 -20.70 5.26 11.59
N ALA A 184 -20.25 6.41 11.07
CA ALA A 184 -20.54 7.72 11.63
C ALA A 184 -22.05 8.00 11.68
N GLU A 185 -22.81 7.66 10.63
CA GLU A 185 -24.27 7.83 10.59
C GLU A 185 -24.99 6.98 11.65
N ARG A 186 -24.53 5.75 11.87
CA ARG A 186 -25.05 4.89 12.92
C ARG A 186 -24.74 5.43 14.32
N LEU A 187 -23.50 5.84 14.58
CA LEU A 187 -23.09 6.43 15.84
C LEU A 187 -23.91 7.70 16.14
N GLN A 188 -24.22 8.51 15.13
CA GLN A 188 -25.10 9.68 15.27
C GLN A 188 -26.51 9.27 15.73
N THR A 189 -27.05 8.17 15.20
CA THR A 189 -28.37 7.63 15.62
C THR A 189 -28.32 7.11 17.07
N TYR A 190 -27.23 6.45 17.48
CA TYR A 190 -27.06 6.01 18.88
C TYR A 190 -26.93 7.17 19.83
N LEU A 191 -26.23 8.23 19.44
CA LEU A 191 -26.05 9.42 20.26
C LEU A 191 -27.40 10.05 20.64
N THR A 192 -28.40 10.02 19.76
CA THR A 192 -29.75 10.54 20.05
C THR A 192 -30.49 9.75 21.14
N ASN A 193 -30.11 8.50 21.37
CA ASN A 193 -30.72 7.62 22.35
C ASN A 193 -29.88 7.43 23.61
N ALA A 194 -28.70 8.00 23.69
CA ALA A 194 -27.79 7.87 24.83
C ALA A 194 -28.26 8.77 25.99
N THR A 195 -28.61 8.14 27.11
CA THR A 195 -29.09 8.83 28.32
C THR A 195 -28.00 9.01 29.38
N GLU A 196 -27.02 8.13 29.40
CA GLU A 196 -25.92 8.14 30.36
C GLU A 196 -24.76 9.00 29.84
N VAL A 197 -24.16 9.79 30.74
CA VAL A 197 -23.08 10.74 30.41
C VAL A 197 -21.87 10.02 29.85
N ASP A 198 -21.46 8.93 30.48
CA ASP A 198 -20.32 8.10 30.04
C ASP A 198 -20.54 7.48 28.66
N GLN A 199 -21.71 6.88 28.45
CA GLN A 199 -22.09 6.31 27.16
C GLN A 199 -22.07 7.40 26.06
N ASN A 200 -22.65 8.57 26.38
CA ASN A 200 -22.68 9.71 25.48
C ASN A 200 -21.26 10.18 25.11
N PHE A 201 -20.37 10.31 26.11
CA PHE A 201 -18.97 10.68 25.87
C PHE A 201 -18.24 9.68 24.96
N ARG A 202 -18.40 8.38 25.19
CA ARG A 202 -17.79 7.32 24.36
C ARG A 202 -18.29 7.36 22.93
N ILE A 203 -19.62 7.45 22.76
CA ILE A 203 -20.22 7.51 21.41
C ILE A 203 -19.72 8.77 20.68
N GLN A 204 -19.65 9.93 21.36
CA GLN A 204 -19.12 11.15 20.76
C GLN A 204 -17.64 11.02 20.36
N PHE A 205 -16.81 10.36 21.19
CA PHE A 205 -15.41 10.19 20.88
C PHE A 205 -15.21 9.32 19.63
N GLU A 206 -15.91 8.19 19.56
CA GLU A 206 -15.87 7.31 18.38
C GLU A 206 -16.48 8.01 17.16
N LEU A 207 -17.61 8.72 17.33
CA LEU A 207 -18.23 9.50 16.26
C LEU A 207 -17.27 10.54 15.68
N ALA A 208 -16.54 11.27 16.53
CA ALA A 208 -15.56 12.26 16.06
C ALA A 208 -14.45 11.62 15.24
N ILE A 209 -13.95 10.45 15.65
CA ILE A 209 -12.95 9.67 14.88
C ILE A 209 -13.53 9.27 13.52
N GLN A 210 -14.74 8.68 13.52
CA GLN A 210 -15.37 8.24 12.28
C GLN A 210 -15.76 9.42 11.37
N GLN A 211 -16.06 10.59 11.91
CA GLN A 211 -16.28 11.80 11.13
C GLN A 211 -14.99 12.30 10.46
N VAL A 212 -13.82 12.23 11.13
CA VAL A 212 -12.52 12.51 10.48
C VAL A 212 -12.27 11.51 9.36
N ASN A 213 -12.45 10.22 9.64
CA ASN A 213 -12.24 9.14 8.68
C ASN A 213 -13.22 9.18 7.49
N ALA A 214 -14.37 9.82 7.66
CA ALA A 214 -15.40 10.03 6.62
C ALA A 214 -15.28 11.39 5.91
N ALA A 215 -14.14 12.07 6.00
CA ALA A 215 -13.91 13.40 5.41
C ALA A 215 -14.86 14.50 5.91
N ARG A 216 -15.28 14.43 7.19
CA ARG A 216 -16.17 15.41 7.84
C ARG A 216 -15.46 16.11 9.01
N PRO A 217 -14.27 16.76 8.80
CA PRO A 217 -13.47 17.30 9.91
C PRO A 217 -14.15 18.43 10.67
N ASP A 218 -14.95 19.28 10.02
CA ASP A 218 -15.75 20.31 10.72
C ASP A 218 -16.76 19.69 11.69
N ALA A 219 -17.43 18.61 11.29
CA ALA A 219 -18.35 17.88 12.17
C ALA A 219 -17.59 17.25 13.35
N ALA A 220 -16.43 16.66 13.09
CA ALA A 220 -15.57 16.10 14.13
C ALA A 220 -15.12 17.17 15.15
N LEU A 221 -14.68 18.33 14.68
CA LEU A 221 -14.28 19.46 15.54
C LEU A 221 -15.44 19.95 16.40
N ASN A 222 -16.67 20.00 15.85
CA ASN A 222 -17.88 20.32 16.60
C ASN A 222 -18.18 19.26 17.67
N THR A 223 -18.02 17.98 17.35
CA THR A 223 -18.20 16.86 18.28
C THR A 223 -17.16 16.91 19.40
N PHE A 224 -15.86 17.12 19.10
CA PHE A 224 -14.83 17.33 20.13
C PHE A 224 -15.14 18.53 21.03
N SER A 225 -15.64 19.63 20.48
CA SER A 225 -16.03 20.80 21.26
C SER A 225 -17.26 20.54 22.15
N ALA A 226 -18.19 19.69 21.71
CA ALA A 226 -19.32 19.25 22.54
C ALA A 226 -18.82 18.38 23.72
N MET A 227 -17.87 17.49 23.51
CA MET A 227 -17.24 16.68 24.56
C MET A 227 -16.52 17.55 25.59
N GLU A 228 -15.77 18.57 25.16
CA GLU A 228 -15.09 19.52 26.06
C GLU A 228 -16.08 20.31 26.93
N ARG A 229 -17.22 20.74 26.35
CA ARG A 229 -18.31 21.39 27.11
C ARG A 229 -18.94 20.45 28.12
N MET A 230 -19.20 19.20 27.74
CA MET A 230 -19.75 18.18 28.62
C MET A 230 -18.84 17.90 29.81
N LEU A 231 -17.55 17.78 29.60
CA LEU A 231 -16.58 17.62 30.70
C LEU A 231 -16.57 18.80 31.67
N THR A 232 -16.71 20.02 31.14
CA THR A 232 -16.79 21.24 31.96
C THR A 232 -18.10 21.29 32.78
N GLU A 233 -19.21 20.93 32.17
CA GLU A 233 -20.54 20.95 32.79
C GLU A 233 -20.68 19.93 33.91
N TYR A 234 -20.21 18.71 33.70
CA TYR A 234 -20.28 17.61 34.66
C TYR A 234 -19.10 17.57 35.64
N GLY A 235 -18.15 18.51 35.53
CA GLY A 235 -16.97 18.59 36.43
C GLY A 235 -16.03 17.40 36.31
N GLY A 236 -16.12 16.66 35.19
CA GLY A 236 -15.32 15.46 34.95
C GLY A 236 -13.87 15.78 34.66
N ARG A 237 -12.96 14.91 35.13
CA ARG A 237 -11.55 14.94 34.75
C ARG A 237 -11.25 13.72 33.93
N LEU A 238 -10.64 13.92 32.76
CA LEU A 238 -10.09 12.84 31.96
C LEU A 238 -8.79 12.33 32.57
N ASP A 239 -8.57 11.01 32.52
CA ASP A 239 -7.24 10.47 32.75
C ASP A 239 -6.25 11.03 31.71
N GLU A 240 -4.96 10.93 32.04
CA GLU A 240 -3.89 11.51 31.22
C GLU A 240 -3.92 10.99 29.78
N ARG A 241 -4.19 9.71 29.61
CA ARG A 241 -4.20 9.04 28.32
C ARG A 241 -5.34 9.54 27.43
N THR A 242 -6.57 9.58 27.95
CA THR A 242 -7.75 10.09 27.23
C THR A 242 -7.58 11.55 26.85
N ARG A 243 -6.98 12.36 27.72
CA ARG A 243 -6.67 13.77 27.46
C ARG A 243 -5.67 13.93 26.31
N ILE A 244 -4.65 13.08 26.26
CA ILE A 244 -3.65 13.04 25.20
C ILE A 244 -4.32 12.65 23.86
N GLU A 245 -5.07 11.55 23.86
CA GLU A 245 -5.76 11.07 22.65
C GLU A 245 -6.74 12.14 22.12
N LEU A 246 -7.54 12.75 22.98
CA LEU A 246 -8.47 13.81 22.57
C LEU A 246 -7.72 14.97 21.89
N ARG A 247 -6.60 15.42 22.46
CA ARG A 247 -5.77 16.50 21.91
C ARG A 247 -5.19 16.13 20.55
N LEU A 248 -4.60 14.95 20.42
CA LEU A 248 -3.97 14.49 19.18
C LEU A 248 -5.01 14.27 18.08
N ARG A 249 -6.16 13.64 18.40
CA ARG A 249 -7.26 13.44 17.45
C ARG A 249 -7.85 14.76 16.96
N LYS A 250 -7.99 15.73 17.87
CA LYS A 250 -8.43 17.09 17.50
C LYS A 250 -7.38 17.79 16.63
N GLY A 251 -6.09 17.62 16.89
CA GLY A 251 -4.99 18.09 16.04
C GLY A 251 -5.06 17.50 14.63
N MET A 252 -5.32 16.20 14.52
CA MET A 252 -5.52 15.54 13.23
C MET A 252 -6.78 16.02 12.50
N ALA A 253 -7.90 16.22 13.21
CA ALA A 253 -9.10 16.79 12.60
C ALA A 253 -8.84 18.17 11.99
N PHE A 254 -8.05 19.01 12.66
CA PHE A 254 -7.61 20.30 12.12
C PHE A 254 -6.70 20.15 10.89
N LEU A 255 -5.78 19.19 10.90
CA LEU A 255 -4.87 18.96 9.77
C LEU A 255 -5.66 18.49 8.53
N ARG A 256 -6.61 17.56 8.72
CA ARG A 256 -7.54 17.13 7.66
C ARG A 256 -8.43 18.25 7.15
N LEU A 257 -8.88 19.15 8.04
CA LEU A 257 -9.61 20.34 7.62
C LEU A 257 -8.78 21.22 6.68
N GLY A 258 -7.50 21.46 7.04
CA GLY A 258 -6.61 22.24 6.20
C GLY A 258 -6.38 21.62 4.83
N GLU A 259 -6.23 20.31 4.77
CA GLU A 259 -6.11 19.57 3.52
C GLU A 259 -7.36 19.71 2.64
N GLN A 260 -8.55 19.50 3.19
CA GLN A 260 -9.80 19.58 2.42
C GLN A 260 -10.07 20.98 1.89
N GLU A 261 -9.78 22.01 2.68
CA GLU A 261 -10.01 23.40 2.30
C GLU A 261 -9.00 23.89 1.24
N ASN A 262 -7.83 23.28 1.13
CA ASN A 262 -6.75 23.76 0.28
C ASN A 262 -6.32 22.72 -0.78
N CYS A 263 -5.84 21.55 -0.37
CA CYS A 263 -5.25 20.59 -1.31
C CYS A 263 -6.29 19.97 -2.26
N LEU A 264 -7.49 19.64 -1.76
CA LEU A 264 -8.53 19.04 -2.60
C LEU A 264 -9.34 20.10 -3.38
N ALA A 265 -9.54 21.28 -2.80
CA ALA A 265 -10.32 22.35 -3.41
C ALA A 265 -9.55 23.11 -4.51
N THR A 266 -8.22 23.20 -4.39
CA THR A 266 -7.35 23.97 -5.31
C THR A 266 -6.13 23.14 -5.71
N HIS A 267 -6.36 21.90 -6.13
CA HIS A 267 -5.31 20.97 -6.54
C HIS A 267 -4.43 21.52 -7.66
N ASN A 268 -3.14 21.24 -7.60
CA ASN A 268 -2.16 21.62 -8.62
C ASN A 268 -0.92 20.70 -8.52
N ALA A 269 -0.04 20.72 -9.51
CA ALA A 269 1.14 19.86 -9.62
C ALA A 269 2.14 19.90 -8.43
N ASP A 270 2.03 20.89 -7.54
CA ASP A 270 2.84 20.98 -6.32
C ASP A 270 2.08 20.53 -5.07
N SER A 271 0.76 20.25 -5.17
CA SER A 271 -0.07 19.87 -4.04
C SER A 271 0.42 18.58 -3.40
N CYS A 272 0.59 18.60 -2.08
CA CYS A 272 1.03 17.43 -1.30
C CYS A 272 2.40 16.86 -1.66
N VAL A 273 3.23 17.52 -2.47
CA VAL A 273 4.60 17.09 -2.81
C VAL A 273 5.59 17.60 -1.76
N PHE A 274 6.25 16.66 -1.08
CA PHE A 274 7.17 16.93 0.02
C PHE A 274 8.59 17.28 -0.44
N PRO A 275 9.27 18.25 0.18
CA PRO A 275 8.75 19.27 1.09
C PRO A 275 7.88 20.29 0.34
N LEU A 276 6.78 20.74 0.98
CA LEU A 276 5.78 21.59 0.34
C LEU A 276 6.38 22.90 -0.19
N LYS A 277 5.98 23.29 -1.39
CA LYS A 277 6.44 24.49 -2.11
C LYS A 277 5.36 25.58 -2.14
N PRO A 278 5.69 26.84 -2.52
CA PRO A 278 4.76 27.96 -2.45
C PRO A 278 3.38 27.75 -3.08
N LYS A 279 3.29 27.02 -4.20
CA LYS A 279 2.00 26.74 -4.85
C LYS A 279 1.12 25.77 -4.05
N ALA A 280 1.72 24.97 -3.16
CA ALA A 280 1.04 24.02 -2.28
C ALA A 280 0.68 24.63 -0.91
N PHE A 281 1.00 25.91 -0.63
CA PHE A 281 0.72 26.50 0.66
C PHE A 281 -0.78 26.76 0.83
N HIS A 282 -1.27 26.46 2.02
CA HIS A 282 -2.67 26.62 2.39
C HIS A 282 -3.08 28.10 2.43
N LEU A 283 -3.99 28.50 1.56
CA LEU A 283 -4.57 29.84 1.52
C LEU A 283 -5.59 30.06 2.66
N LEU A 284 -6.26 28.99 3.09
CA LEU A 284 -7.18 28.97 4.23
C LEU A 284 -6.45 28.33 5.44
N PRO A 285 -5.84 29.15 6.32
CA PRO A 285 -4.88 28.67 7.31
C PRO A 285 -5.51 28.08 8.58
N ARG A 286 -6.84 28.11 8.75
CA ARG A 286 -7.51 27.75 10.02
C ARG A 286 -7.20 26.32 10.46
N GLY A 287 -7.20 25.37 9.53
CA GLY A 287 -6.89 23.99 9.81
C GLY A 287 -5.44 23.83 10.28
N SER A 288 -4.47 24.32 9.50
CA SER A 288 -3.05 24.26 9.86
C SER A 288 -2.75 24.98 11.18
N ARG A 289 -3.34 26.15 11.44
CA ARG A 289 -3.19 26.88 12.71
C ARG A 289 -3.73 26.10 13.90
N GLY A 290 -4.90 25.48 13.75
CA GLY A 290 -5.49 24.63 14.77
C GLY A 290 -4.61 23.43 15.09
N ALA A 291 -4.08 22.74 14.08
CA ALA A 291 -3.15 21.61 14.22
C ALA A 291 -1.86 22.04 14.95
N ILE A 292 -1.22 23.15 14.54
CA ILE A 292 -0.01 23.70 15.18
C ILE A 292 -0.28 23.98 16.66
N ALA A 293 -1.42 24.57 17.03
CA ALA A 293 -1.76 24.85 18.42
C ALA A 293 -1.86 23.57 19.25
N MET A 294 -2.55 22.53 18.74
CA MET A 294 -2.70 21.24 19.43
C MET A 294 -1.36 20.51 19.58
N PHE A 295 -0.55 20.46 18.53
CA PHE A 295 0.74 19.77 18.55
C PHE A 295 1.76 20.47 19.44
N ASN A 296 1.83 21.82 19.44
CA ASN A 296 2.68 22.56 20.37
C ASN A 296 2.27 22.34 21.83
N ALA A 297 0.96 22.34 22.14
CA ALA A 297 0.47 22.05 23.48
C ALA A 297 0.82 20.64 23.94
N HIS A 298 0.81 19.67 23.02
CA HIS A 298 1.25 18.30 23.30
C HIS A 298 2.76 18.24 23.57
N LEU A 299 3.57 18.80 22.68
CA LEU A 299 5.04 18.76 22.76
C LEU A 299 5.59 19.54 23.97
N ALA A 300 4.86 20.54 24.49
CA ALA A 300 5.22 21.22 25.72
C ALA A 300 5.22 20.26 26.94
N GLU A 301 4.33 19.28 26.97
CA GLU A 301 4.23 18.25 27.99
C GLU A 301 5.07 17.00 27.66
N TYR A 302 5.11 16.61 26.37
CA TYR A 302 5.78 15.41 25.86
C TYR A 302 6.80 15.76 24.77
N PRO A 303 7.91 16.45 25.12
CA PRO A 303 8.85 17.02 24.13
C PRO A 303 9.63 15.99 23.30
N ASP A 304 9.61 14.73 23.70
CA ASP A 304 10.32 13.63 23.05
C ASP A 304 9.40 12.80 22.11
N ASP A 305 8.14 13.24 21.91
CA ASP A 305 7.22 12.60 20.98
C ASP A 305 7.58 12.98 19.55
N LEU A 306 8.28 12.06 18.85
CA LEU A 306 8.76 12.27 17.49
C LEU A 306 7.62 12.26 16.46
N GLY A 307 6.52 11.54 16.72
CA GLY A 307 5.36 11.50 15.84
C GLY A 307 4.67 12.86 15.77
N THR A 308 4.38 13.44 16.93
CA THR A 308 3.83 14.81 16.98
C THR A 308 4.82 15.85 16.46
N ARG A 309 6.13 15.65 16.68
CA ARG A 309 7.16 16.51 16.10
C ARG A 309 7.14 16.48 14.57
N TRP A 310 6.98 15.31 13.94
CA TRP A 310 6.82 15.17 12.49
C TRP A 310 5.60 15.97 12.00
N LEU A 311 4.43 15.72 12.58
CA LEU A 311 3.18 16.38 12.19
C LEU A 311 3.22 17.90 12.41
N LEU A 312 3.92 18.39 13.46
CA LEU A 312 4.11 19.83 13.68
C LEU A 312 4.94 20.48 12.54
N ASN A 313 6.04 19.82 12.12
CA ASN A 313 6.86 20.33 11.01
C ASN A 313 6.06 20.36 9.71
N LEU A 314 5.29 19.32 9.44
CA LEU A 314 4.40 19.27 8.27
C LEU A 314 3.33 20.38 8.30
N ALA A 315 2.69 20.61 9.46
CA ALA A 315 1.72 21.67 9.62
C ALA A 315 2.30 23.08 9.40
N HIS A 316 3.58 23.32 9.75
CA HIS A 316 4.28 24.54 9.40
C HIS A 316 4.65 24.61 7.92
N MET A 317 4.97 23.46 7.27
CA MET A 317 5.23 23.42 5.82
C MET A 317 3.98 23.87 5.04
N THR A 318 2.77 23.44 5.47
CA THR A 318 1.54 23.84 4.78
C THR A 318 1.29 25.36 4.79
N LEU A 319 1.91 26.10 5.68
CA LEU A 319 1.78 27.56 5.78
C LEU A 319 2.99 28.32 5.21
N GLY A 320 3.97 27.63 4.65
CA GLY A 320 5.25 28.25 4.23
C GLY A 320 6.06 28.82 5.40
N GLU A 321 5.88 28.29 6.58
CA GLU A 321 6.53 28.73 7.82
C GLU A 321 7.68 27.82 8.26
N TYR A 322 7.84 26.71 7.60
CA TYR A 322 8.97 25.80 7.80
C TYR A 322 10.17 26.26 6.95
N PRO A 323 11.41 26.24 7.48
CA PRO A 323 11.79 25.87 8.85
C PRO A 323 11.70 27.01 9.88
N ASP A 324 11.54 28.28 9.43
CA ASP A 324 11.87 29.50 10.17
C ASP A 324 11.01 29.74 11.41
N LYS A 325 9.74 29.31 11.39
CA LYS A 325 8.79 29.50 12.51
C LYS A 325 8.59 28.26 13.36
N VAL A 326 9.23 27.14 13.03
CA VAL A 326 9.21 25.95 13.89
C VAL A 326 10.09 26.20 15.10
N ASN A 327 9.58 25.89 16.31
CA ASN A 327 10.38 25.98 17.51
C ASN A 327 11.67 25.13 17.32
N PRO A 328 12.90 25.70 17.49
CA PRO A 328 14.17 25.01 17.25
C PRO A 328 14.30 23.66 17.98
N ARG A 329 13.63 23.53 19.16
CA ARG A 329 13.61 22.26 19.90
C ARG A 329 12.89 21.14 19.13
N TYR A 330 11.92 21.48 18.30
CA TYR A 330 11.05 20.54 17.58
C TYR A 330 11.32 20.52 16.08
N LEU A 331 12.24 21.35 15.59
CA LEU A 331 12.60 21.41 14.17
C LEU A 331 13.25 20.09 13.71
N ILE A 332 12.77 19.53 12.62
CA ILE A 332 13.47 18.54 11.81
C ILE A 332 14.21 19.31 10.72
N PRO A 333 15.55 19.36 10.73
CA PRO A 333 16.28 20.23 9.81
C PRO A 333 16.07 19.86 8.33
N PRO A 334 15.95 20.84 7.40
CA PRO A 334 15.77 20.56 5.95
C PRO A 334 16.83 19.62 5.35
N ALA A 335 18.08 19.69 5.84
CA ALA A 335 19.17 18.83 5.39
C ALA A 335 18.89 17.32 5.60
N ARG A 336 17.93 16.95 6.46
CA ARG A 336 17.52 15.55 6.67
C ARG A 336 16.68 15.01 5.54
N PHE A 337 16.14 15.87 4.70
CA PHE A 337 15.29 15.53 3.56
C PHE A 337 16.01 15.69 2.22
N ALA A 338 17.29 16.04 2.25
CA ALA A 338 18.07 16.21 1.04
C ALA A 338 18.26 14.88 0.30
N SER A 339 18.08 14.91 -1.01
CA SER A 339 18.37 13.78 -1.87
C SER A 339 19.86 13.43 -1.90
N GLU A 340 20.16 12.17 -2.14
CA GLU A 340 21.53 11.63 -2.19
C GLU A 340 22.16 11.74 -3.58
N TYR A 341 21.35 12.11 -4.58
CA TYR A 341 21.78 12.41 -5.94
C TYR A 341 20.91 13.54 -6.50
N ASP A 342 21.50 14.42 -7.31
CA ASP A 342 20.82 15.58 -7.89
C ASP A 342 20.16 15.19 -9.22
N MET A 343 18.90 14.73 -9.15
CA MET A 343 18.05 14.48 -10.32
C MET A 343 17.15 15.68 -10.58
N PRO A 344 16.81 15.98 -11.84
CA PRO A 344 15.85 17.02 -12.14
C PRO A 344 14.46 16.70 -11.58
N ARG A 345 13.65 17.73 -11.43
CA ARG A 345 12.30 17.60 -10.91
C ARG A 345 11.36 17.08 -11.99
N PHE A 346 10.62 16.05 -11.67
CA PHE A 346 9.45 15.57 -12.39
C PHE A 346 8.23 16.42 -12.01
N PHE A 347 7.29 16.58 -12.93
CA PHE A 347 6.10 17.39 -12.70
C PHE A 347 4.83 16.55 -12.87
N ASP A 348 3.91 16.66 -11.92
CA ASP A 348 2.61 16.06 -12.06
C ASP A 348 1.79 16.78 -13.14
N VAL A 349 1.39 16.07 -14.18
CA VAL A 349 0.58 16.58 -15.29
C VAL A 349 -0.84 15.98 -15.32
N SER A 350 -1.19 15.14 -14.36
CA SER A 350 -2.42 14.35 -14.36
C SER A 350 -3.70 15.19 -14.41
N ASP A 351 -3.76 16.34 -13.68
CA ASP A 351 -4.91 17.28 -13.72
C ASP A 351 -5.13 17.84 -15.11
N GLY A 352 -4.05 18.25 -15.80
CA GLY A 352 -4.11 18.77 -17.18
C GLY A 352 -4.65 17.76 -18.19
N LEU A 353 -4.44 16.47 -17.96
CA LEU A 353 -4.86 15.36 -18.80
C LEU A 353 -6.21 14.77 -18.40
N GLY A 354 -6.74 15.13 -17.24
CA GLY A 354 -8.01 14.61 -16.70
C GLY A 354 -7.94 13.15 -16.25
N ILE A 355 -6.76 12.66 -15.90
CA ILE A 355 -6.49 11.32 -15.37
C ILE A 355 -6.15 11.32 -13.86
N ASP A 356 -6.30 12.46 -13.21
CA ASP A 356 -6.12 12.71 -11.78
C ASP A 356 -7.31 12.24 -10.95
N LEU A 357 -7.69 10.98 -11.05
CA LEU A 357 -8.84 10.44 -10.31
C LEU A 357 -8.71 10.74 -8.83
N ASN A 358 -9.76 11.35 -8.25
CA ASN A 358 -9.88 11.56 -6.81
C ASN A 358 -10.62 10.37 -6.20
N ASP A 359 -9.88 9.37 -5.74
CA ASP A 359 -10.44 8.10 -5.31
C ASP A 359 -9.74 7.54 -4.07
N LEU A 360 -10.19 6.38 -3.61
CA LEU A 360 -9.58 5.61 -2.54
C LEU A 360 -8.42 4.76 -3.08
N ALA A 361 -7.70 4.09 -2.17
CA ALA A 361 -6.64 3.15 -2.50
C ALA A 361 -7.02 2.21 -3.65
N GLY A 362 -6.14 2.07 -4.63
CA GLY A 362 -6.39 1.25 -5.81
C GLY A 362 -5.12 0.92 -6.57
N SER A 363 -5.29 0.46 -7.77
CA SER A 363 -4.19 0.05 -8.63
C SER A 363 -4.30 0.67 -10.02
N VAL A 364 -3.27 0.45 -10.82
CA VAL A 364 -3.16 0.98 -12.18
C VAL A 364 -2.55 -0.08 -13.10
N ILE A 365 -2.99 -0.11 -14.33
CA ILE A 365 -2.33 -0.77 -15.45
C ILE A 365 -2.06 0.28 -16.52
N VAL A 366 -0.87 0.27 -17.08
CA VAL A 366 -0.50 1.03 -18.27
C VAL A 366 -0.07 0.01 -19.31
N ASP A 367 -0.80 -0.07 -20.42
CA ASP A 367 -0.44 -0.92 -21.56
C ASP A 367 -1.27 -0.53 -22.80
N ASP A 368 -0.94 -1.12 -23.96
CA ASP A 368 -1.60 -0.91 -25.26
C ASP A 368 -2.77 -1.90 -25.40
N PHE A 369 -3.99 -1.48 -25.01
CA PHE A 369 -5.17 -2.35 -24.96
C PHE A 369 -5.89 -2.50 -26.31
N ASP A 370 -5.69 -1.61 -27.27
CA ASP A 370 -6.31 -1.69 -28.59
C ASP A 370 -5.30 -1.92 -29.73
N ASN A 371 -4.04 -2.15 -29.38
CA ASN A 371 -2.92 -2.42 -30.31
C ASN A 371 -2.67 -1.28 -31.31
N ASP A 372 -2.90 -0.02 -30.90
CA ASP A 372 -2.59 1.16 -31.72
C ASP A 372 -1.14 1.66 -31.54
N GLY A 373 -0.40 1.08 -30.58
CA GLY A 373 1.00 1.37 -30.25
C GLY A 373 1.19 2.40 -29.14
N LEU A 374 0.10 2.99 -28.62
CA LEU A 374 0.09 3.97 -27.54
C LEU A 374 -0.30 3.30 -26.23
N TYR A 375 0.13 3.86 -25.11
CA TYR A 375 -0.27 3.34 -23.80
C TYR A 375 -1.57 3.96 -23.31
N ASP A 376 -2.53 3.11 -23.07
CA ASP A 376 -3.76 3.41 -22.36
C ASP A 376 -3.56 3.29 -20.85
N LEU A 377 -4.53 3.79 -20.06
CA LEU A 377 -4.52 3.76 -18.61
C LEU A 377 -5.79 3.12 -18.07
N VAL A 378 -5.65 2.10 -17.23
CA VAL A 378 -6.75 1.54 -16.42
C VAL A 378 -6.47 1.77 -14.94
N ALA A 379 -7.41 2.39 -14.21
CA ALA A 379 -7.27 2.66 -12.79
C ALA A 379 -8.47 2.15 -11.99
N SER A 380 -8.23 1.70 -10.76
CA SER A 380 -9.24 1.10 -9.88
C SER A 380 -9.24 1.73 -8.50
N ALA A 381 -10.29 1.44 -7.71
CA ALA A 381 -10.36 1.73 -6.28
C ALA A 381 -10.95 0.55 -5.52
N TRP A 382 -10.57 0.39 -4.24
CA TRP A 382 -10.86 -0.81 -3.46
C TRP A 382 -12.32 -0.97 -3.02
N ASP A 383 -13.04 0.14 -2.80
CA ASP A 383 -14.39 0.07 -2.26
C ASP A 383 -15.43 -0.27 -3.36
N LEU A 384 -16.56 -0.86 -2.96
CA LEU A 384 -17.60 -1.27 -3.90
C LEU A 384 -18.44 -0.09 -4.47
N LYS A 385 -17.98 1.15 -4.32
CA LYS A 385 -18.45 2.35 -5.03
C LYS A 385 -17.41 2.84 -6.04
N GLY A 386 -16.14 2.39 -5.90
CA GLY A 386 -15.02 2.76 -6.76
C GLY A 386 -15.11 2.04 -8.10
N GLN A 387 -15.46 2.78 -9.15
CA GLN A 387 -15.60 2.29 -10.53
C GLN A 387 -14.23 2.07 -11.17
N LEU A 388 -14.00 0.93 -11.82
CA LEU A 388 -12.87 0.74 -12.74
C LEU A 388 -12.95 1.80 -13.85
N ARG A 389 -11.85 2.52 -14.10
CA ARG A 389 -11.76 3.58 -15.10
C ARG A 389 -10.82 3.18 -16.22
N TYR A 390 -11.24 3.36 -17.45
CA TYR A 390 -10.45 3.13 -18.64
C TYR A 390 -10.29 4.44 -19.43
N PHE A 391 -9.04 4.82 -19.65
CA PHE A 391 -8.65 6.01 -20.40
C PHE A 391 -7.84 5.61 -21.60
N HIS A 392 -8.37 5.88 -22.78
CA HIS A 392 -7.71 5.67 -24.05
C HIS A 392 -6.82 6.88 -24.39
N ASN A 393 -5.60 6.62 -24.81
CA ASN A 393 -4.66 7.62 -25.31
C ASN A 393 -4.99 7.99 -26.75
N ASN A 394 -5.34 9.24 -27.02
CA ASN A 394 -5.72 9.67 -28.37
C ASN A 394 -4.54 9.92 -29.31
N GLY A 395 -3.27 9.80 -28.84
CA GLY A 395 -2.06 10.05 -29.63
C GLY A 395 -1.84 11.53 -30.01
N ASP A 396 -2.58 12.44 -29.39
CA ASP A 396 -2.46 13.89 -29.62
C ASP A 396 -2.09 14.65 -28.36
N GLY A 397 -1.66 13.94 -27.32
CA GLY A 397 -1.34 14.46 -25.99
C GLY A 397 -2.57 14.62 -25.10
N THR A 398 -3.67 13.92 -25.39
CA THR A 398 -4.88 13.89 -24.54
C THR A 398 -5.33 12.46 -24.28
N PHE A 399 -6.05 12.28 -23.16
CA PHE A 399 -6.72 11.02 -22.83
C PHE A 399 -8.24 11.17 -22.91
N ARG A 400 -8.92 10.10 -23.29
CA ARG A 400 -10.38 10.03 -23.31
C ARG A 400 -10.86 8.91 -22.40
N GLU A 401 -11.67 9.25 -21.41
CA GLU A 401 -12.34 8.24 -20.58
C GLU A 401 -13.38 7.47 -21.41
N ARG A 402 -13.25 6.15 -21.51
CA ARG A 402 -14.10 5.24 -22.28
C ARG A 402 -14.79 4.17 -21.42
N THR A 403 -14.77 4.27 -20.11
CA THR A 403 -15.34 3.28 -19.18
C THR A 403 -16.73 2.79 -19.56
N SER A 404 -17.63 3.73 -19.89
CA SER A 404 -18.99 3.42 -20.29
C SER A 404 -19.07 2.77 -21.69
N GLU A 405 -18.29 3.30 -22.64
CA GLU A 405 -18.22 2.79 -24.03
C GLU A 405 -17.60 1.39 -24.05
N ALA A 406 -16.60 1.15 -23.21
CA ALA A 406 -15.93 -0.13 -23.05
C ALA A 406 -16.77 -1.20 -22.30
N GLY A 407 -17.98 -0.86 -21.86
CA GLY A 407 -18.88 -1.81 -21.20
C GLY A 407 -18.47 -2.16 -19.75
N LEU A 408 -17.66 -1.34 -19.09
CA LEU A 408 -17.06 -1.60 -17.78
C LEU A 408 -17.87 -1.05 -16.59
N VAL A 409 -19.02 -0.39 -16.86
CA VAL A 409 -19.86 0.18 -15.78
C VAL A 409 -20.38 -0.93 -14.86
N GLY A 410 -20.12 -0.78 -13.56
CA GLY A 410 -20.47 -1.77 -12.53
C GLY A 410 -19.35 -2.73 -12.18
N GLU A 411 -18.23 -2.74 -12.91
CA GLU A 411 -16.99 -3.36 -12.48
C GLU A 411 -16.30 -2.46 -11.45
N VAL A 412 -16.51 -2.77 -10.18
CA VAL A 412 -16.16 -1.92 -9.03
C VAL A 412 -15.32 -2.68 -8.01
N GLY A 413 -14.65 -1.96 -7.13
CA GLY A 413 -14.11 -2.48 -5.88
C GLY A 413 -12.82 -3.29 -6.00
N ALA A 414 -12.00 -3.04 -7.02
CA ALA A 414 -10.71 -3.72 -7.16
C ALA A 414 -9.60 -2.97 -6.43
N LEU A 415 -9.02 -3.62 -5.42
CA LEU A 415 -7.83 -3.07 -4.75
C LEU A 415 -6.59 -3.20 -5.63
N ASN A 416 -6.49 -4.28 -6.41
CA ASN A 416 -5.38 -4.48 -7.35
C ASN A 416 -5.90 -5.02 -8.69
N ILE A 417 -5.23 -4.65 -9.77
CA ILE A 417 -5.54 -5.06 -11.14
C ILE A 417 -4.25 -5.43 -11.88
N GLN A 418 -4.35 -6.35 -12.84
CA GLN A 418 -3.23 -6.79 -13.70
C GLN A 418 -3.73 -7.02 -15.12
N GLN A 419 -2.86 -6.81 -16.12
CA GLN A 419 -3.10 -7.26 -17.48
C GLN A 419 -2.68 -8.72 -17.66
N THR A 420 -3.32 -9.37 -18.62
CA THR A 420 -3.00 -10.73 -19.07
C THR A 420 -3.53 -10.91 -20.49
N ASP A 421 -3.06 -11.93 -21.19
CA ASP A 421 -3.69 -12.46 -22.41
C ASP A 421 -3.96 -13.95 -22.13
N TYR A 422 -5.07 -14.19 -21.41
CA TYR A 422 -5.35 -15.54 -20.89
C TYR A 422 -5.74 -16.54 -21.99
N ASN A 423 -6.24 -16.04 -23.13
CA ASN A 423 -6.73 -16.84 -24.25
C ASN A 423 -5.80 -16.85 -25.47
N ASN A 424 -4.59 -16.27 -25.34
CA ASN A 424 -3.57 -16.18 -26.40
C ASN A 424 -4.06 -15.57 -27.72
N ASP A 425 -5.04 -14.66 -27.71
CA ASP A 425 -5.57 -14.01 -28.91
C ASP A 425 -4.78 -12.75 -29.33
N GLY A 426 -3.85 -12.28 -28.49
CA GLY A 426 -3.00 -11.12 -28.74
C GLY A 426 -3.64 -9.80 -28.28
N LEU A 427 -4.75 -9.87 -27.56
CA LEU A 427 -5.40 -8.73 -26.92
C LEU A 427 -5.18 -8.82 -25.40
N LEU A 428 -4.88 -7.69 -24.77
CA LEU A 428 -4.67 -7.67 -23.32
C LEU A 428 -6.01 -7.61 -22.59
N ASP A 429 -6.22 -8.58 -21.72
CA ASP A 429 -7.36 -8.70 -20.82
C ASP A 429 -7.06 -8.05 -19.45
N ILE A 430 -8.09 -7.79 -18.64
CA ILE A 430 -7.95 -7.19 -17.32
C ILE A 430 -8.36 -8.18 -16.24
N TRP A 431 -7.48 -8.42 -15.26
CA TRP A 431 -7.75 -9.20 -14.07
C TRP A 431 -7.93 -8.30 -12.85
N MET A 432 -9.08 -8.40 -12.15
CA MET A 432 -9.43 -7.56 -10.99
C MET A 432 -9.46 -8.39 -9.71
N MET A 433 -8.72 -7.96 -8.69
CA MET A 433 -8.66 -8.59 -7.37
C MET A 433 -9.41 -7.75 -6.33
N ARG A 434 -10.28 -8.41 -5.52
CA ARG A 434 -11.20 -7.75 -4.61
C ARG A 434 -11.13 -8.31 -3.19
N GLY A 435 -11.63 -7.54 -2.25
CA GLY A 435 -11.98 -7.98 -0.90
C GLY A 435 -10.85 -8.01 0.12
N ALA A 436 -9.62 -7.79 -0.28
CA ALA A 436 -8.52 -7.63 0.68
C ALA A 436 -8.83 -6.52 1.69
N TRP A 437 -8.26 -6.63 2.90
CA TRP A 437 -8.44 -5.75 4.05
C TRP A 437 -9.79 -5.90 4.79
N LEU A 438 -10.76 -6.58 4.18
CA LEU A 438 -12.11 -6.72 4.73
C LEU A 438 -12.31 -8.05 5.48
N GLN A 439 -11.26 -8.84 5.67
CA GLN A 439 -11.35 -10.15 6.33
C GLN A 439 -12.47 -11.02 5.71
N LYS A 440 -13.32 -11.66 6.51
CA LYS A 440 -14.45 -12.47 6.01
C LYS A 440 -15.49 -11.69 5.19
N ALA A 441 -15.66 -10.38 5.47
CA ALA A 441 -16.52 -9.52 4.65
C ALA A 441 -15.94 -9.28 3.24
N GLY A 442 -14.66 -9.55 3.07
CA GLY A 442 -13.94 -9.46 1.80
C GLY A 442 -14.06 -10.69 0.90
N ARG A 443 -14.93 -11.63 1.21
CA ARG A 443 -15.26 -12.75 0.32
C ARG A 443 -16.08 -12.26 -0.87
N ILE A 444 -15.42 -11.48 -1.74
CA ILE A 444 -15.96 -10.84 -2.92
C ILE A 444 -15.33 -11.50 -4.15
N PRO A 445 -16.12 -11.85 -5.21
CA PRO A 445 -15.55 -12.44 -6.42
C PRO A 445 -14.61 -11.51 -7.14
N LYS A 446 -13.59 -12.07 -7.75
CA LYS A 446 -12.68 -11.42 -8.71
C LYS A 446 -13.38 -11.22 -10.06
N SER A 447 -12.78 -10.51 -11.01
CA SER A 447 -13.24 -10.44 -12.39
C SER A 447 -12.12 -10.67 -13.37
N LEU A 448 -12.37 -11.50 -14.39
CA LEU A 448 -11.59 -11.60 -15.61
C LEU A 448 -12.37 -10.91 -16.73
N LEU A 449 -11.88 -9.77 -17.19
CA LEU A 449 -12.50 -8.97 -18.22
C LEU A 449 -11.79 -9.23 -19.54
N ARG A 450 -12.41 -10.02 -20.43
CA ARG A 450 -11.89 -10.32 -21.75
C ARG A 450 -12.01 -9.10 -22.65
N ASN A 451 -10.93 -8.73 -23.29
CA ASN A 451 -10.90 -7.75 -24.36
C ASN A 451 -11.54 -8.35 -25.65
N ASN A 452 -12.51 -7.65 -26.22
CA ASN A 452 -13.23 -8.16 -27.40
C ASN A 452 -12.60 -7.68 -28.73
N GLY A 453 -11.52 -6.88 -28.71
CA GLY A 453 -10.83 -6.33 -29.89
C GLY A 453 -11.59 -5.22 -30.63
N ASP A 454 -12.68 -4.73 -30.07
CA ASP A 454 -13.49 -3.63 -30.61
C ASP A 454 -13.56 -2.42 -29.67
N GLY A 455 -12.65 -2.38 -28.68
CA GLY A 455 -12.59 -1.37 -27.62
C GLY A 455 -13.59 -1.61 -26.48
N THR A 456 -14.20 -2.81 -26.42
CA THR A 456 -15.09 -3.21 -25.33
C THR A 456 -14.54 -4.41 -24.57
N PHE A 457 -15.02 -4.61 -23.34
CA PHE A 457 -14.66 -5.74 -22.49
C PHE A 457 -15.89 -6.52 -22.04
N THR A 458 -15.69 -7.81 -21.76
CA THR A 458 -16.73 -8.71 -21.25
C THR A 458 -16.22 -9.44 -20.02
N ASP A 459 -16.93 -9.36 -18.88
CA ASP A 459 -16.62 -10.23 -17.73
C ASP A 459 -16.95 -11.69 -18.08
N VAL A 460 -15.92 -12.53 -18.07
CA VAL A 460 -15.97 -13.96 -18.39
C VAL A 460 -15.61 -14.83 -17.19
N THR A 461 -15.56 -14.27 -16.00
CA THR A 461 -15.09 -14.94 -14.75
C THR A 461 -15.85 -16.23 -14.46
N GLU A 462 -17.17 -16.20 -14.62
CA GLU A 462 -18.03 -17.37 -14.34
C GLU A 462 -17.85 -18.44 -15.42
N GLU A 463 -17.81 -18.03 -16.69
CA GLU A 463 -17.56 -18.89 -17.85
C GLU A 463 -16.16 -19.52 -17.83
N ALA A 464 -15.16 -18.79 -17.36
CA ALA A 464 -13.78 -19.26 -17.22
C ALA A 464 -13.58 -20.20 -16.03
N GLY A 465 -14.57 -20.32 -15.13
CA GLY A 465 -14.44 -21.14 -13.92
C GLY A 465 -13.63 -20.50 -12.80
N LEU A 466 -13.38 -19.19 -12.85
CA LEU A 466 -12.57 -18.42 -11.89
C LEU A 466 -13.40 -17.70 -10.81
N LEU A 467 -14.68 -18.03 -10.67
CA LEU A 467 -15.58 -17.41 -9.70
C LEU A 467 -15.25 -17.89 -8.28
N SER A 468 -14.26 -17.28 -7.67
CA SER A 468 -13.74 -17.60 -6.34
C SER A 468 -13.89 -16.38 -5.40
N PRO A 469 -14.80 -16.45 -4.38
CA PRO A 469 -15.04 -15.32 -3.48
C PRO A 469 -14.13 -15.39 -2.25
N HIS A 470 -12.88 -15.03 -2.38
CA HIS A 470 -11.90 -14.96 -1.30
C HIS A 470 -11.22 -13.57 -1.23
N PRO A 471 -10.87 -13.06 -0.02
CA PRO A 471 -10.18 -11.77 0.11
C PRO A 471 -8.81 -11.80 -0.61
N THR A 472 -8.65 -10.99 -1.66
CA THR A 472 -7.49 -11.09 -2.54
C THR A 472 -6.93 -9.72 -2.89
N GLN A 473 -5.61 -9.55 -2.78
CA GLN A 473 -4.88 -8.40 -3.32
C GLN A 473 -3.68 -8.77 -4.18
N ALA A 474 -3.27 -10.03 -4.22
CA ALA A 474 -2.08 -10.46 -4.93
C ALA A 474 -2.32 -11.75 -5.71
N SER A 475 -1.91 -11.77 -6.96
CA SER A 475 -1.90 -12.92 -7.85
C SER A 475 -0.74 -12.80 -8.83
N ARG A 476 -0.45 -13.87 -9.58
CA ARG A 476 0.48 -13.83 -10.71
C ARG A 476 -0.04 -14.70 -11.84
N TRP A 477 0.02 -14.15 -13.03
CA TRP A 477 -0.17 -14.85 -14.30
C TRP A 477 1.20 -15.35 -14.78
N PHE A 478 1.33 -16.62 -15.09
CA PHE A 478 2.58 -17.27 -15.50
C PHE A 478 2.28 -18.65 -16.09
N ASP A 479 3.13 -19.14 -16.94
CA ASP A 479 3.05 -20.48 -17.54
C ASP A 479 3.84 -21.44 -16.65
N PHE A 480 3.17 -22.12 -15.67
CA PHE A 480 3.90 -22.95 -14.71
C PHE A 480 4.29 -24.31 -15.28
N ASP A 481 3.56 -24.82 -16.27
CA ASP A 481 3.78 -26.13 -16.83
C ASP A 481 4.43 -26.10 -18.23
N GLY A 482 4.82 -24.92 -18.70
CA GLY A 482 5.58 -24.72 -19.92
C GLY A 482 4.79 -25.08 -21.19
N ASP A 483 3.45 -24.97 -21.13
CA ASP A 483 2.60 -25.39 -22.24
C ASP A 483 2.24 -24.25 -23.23
N GLY A 484 2.75 -23.03 -22.94
CA GLY A 484 2.56 -21.84 -23.75
C GLY A 484 1.25 -21.08 -23.48
N TRP A 485 0.55 -21.40 -22.38
CA TRP A 485 -0.66 -20.71 -21.92
C TRP A 485 -0.46 -20.17 -20.53
N LEU A 486 -1.02 -18.99 -20.25
CA LEU A 486 -0.90 -18.40 -18.92
C LEU A 486 -1.87 -19.04 -17.94
N ASP A 487 -1.33 -19.54 -16.85
CA ASP A 487 -2.03 -19.98 -15.66
C ASP A 487 -2.09 -18.87 -14.63
N VAL A 488 -2.88 -19.02 -13.54
CA VAL A 488 -2.94 -18.01 -12.50
C VAL A 488 -2.82 -18.59 -11.10
N PHE A 489 -1.86 -18.07 -10.34
CA PHE A 489 -1.77 -18.27 -8.89
C PHE A 489 -2.46 -17.11 -8.17
N ILE A 490 -3.35 -17.42 -7.23
CA ILE A 490 -4.14 -16.46 -6.48
C ILE A 490 -3.86 -16.64 -4.99
N ALA A 491 -3.36 -15.57 -4.35
CA ALA A 491 -3.04 -15.55 -2.94
C ALA A 491 -4.09 -14.78 -2.14
N HIS A 492 -4.60 -15.40 -1.07
CA HIS A 492 -5.66 -14.84 -0.25
C HIS A 492 -5.18 -14.33 1.10
N GLU A 493 -5.94 -13.41 1.68
CA GLU A 493 -5.78 -12.95 3.06
C GLU A 493 -6.56 -13.86 4.01
N SER A 494 -6.01 -15.02 4.34
CA SER A 494 -6.64 -15.92 5.30
C SER A 494 -6.44 -15.40 6.73
N THR A 495 -7.55 -15.09 7.41
CA THR A 495 -7.54 -14.53 8.78
C THR A 495 -8.16 -15.46 9.82
N ASP A 496 -8.85 -16.53 9.42
CA ASP A 496 -9.51 -17.47 10.31
C ASP A 496 -9.00 -18.91 10.10
N PRO A 497 -8.23 -19.48 11.06
CA PRO A 497 -7.76 -20.86 10.94
C PRO A 497 -8.86 -21.93 10.90
N LYS A 498 -10.09 -21.61 11.37
CA LYS A 498 -11.22 -22.55 11.37
C LYS A 498 -11.94 -22.60 10.05
N ASP A 499 -11.87 -21.53 9.28
CA ASP A 499 -12.49 -21.39 7.97
C ASP A 499 -11.50 -20.66 7.04
N PRO A 500 -10.39 -21.34 6.67
CA PRO A 500 -9.27 -20.73 5.98
C PRO A 500 -9.61 -20.41 4.52
N ASP A 501 -9.14 -19.25 4.07
CA ASP A 501 -9.10 -18.86 2.67
C ASP A 501 -7.75 -19.33 2.09
N ARG A 502 -7.75 -20.48 1.35
CA ARG A 502 -6.51 -21.12 0.83
C ARG A 502 -6.13 -20.51 -0.50
N CYS A 503 -4.81 -20.45 -0.74
CA CYS A 503 -4.32 -20.10 -2.08
C CYS A 503 -4.83 -21.06 -3.13
N GLU A 504 -5.02 -20.54 -4.33
CA GLU A 504 -5.50 -21.28 -5.50
C GLU A 504 -4.45 -21.20 -6.62
N LEU A 505 -4.31 -22.30 -7.37
CA LEU A 505 -3.56 -22.34 -8.62
C LEU A 505 -4.50 -22.91 -9.69
N TYR A 506 -4.75 -22.11 -10.71
CA TYR A 506 -5.62 -22.50 -11.81
C TYR A 506 -4.79 -22.75 -13.06
N ARG A 507 -4.86 -23.97 -13.58
CA ARG A 507 -4.29 -24.34 -14.85
C ARG A 507 -5.23 -23.97 -16.00
N ASN A 508 -4.69 -23.36 -17.04
CA ASN A 508 -5.41 -23.02 -18.27
C ASN A 508 -5.73 -24.28 -19.11
N ASN A 509 -6.98 -24.49 -19.44
CA ASN A 509 -7.41 -25.64 -20.27
C ASN A 509 -7.29 -25.38 -21.79
N ARG A 510 -6.81 -24.20 -22.21
CA ARG A 510 -6.65 -23.79 -23.62
C ARG A 510 -7.95 -23.63 -24.40
N ASP A 511 -9.07 -23.58 -23.72
CA ASP A 511 -10.41 -23.41 -24.29
C ASP A 511 -11.16 -22.22 -23.67
N GLY A 512 -10.45 -21.36 -22.96
CA GLY A 512 -10.98 -20.21 -22.23
C GLY A 512 -11.46 -20.55 -20.82
N THR A 513 -11.27 -21.78 -20.34
CA THR A 513 -11.61 -22.23 -18.99
C THR A 513 -10.38 -22.65 -18.20
N PHE A 514 -10.53 -22.76 -16.89
CA PHE A 514 -9.45 -23.11 -15.97
C PHE A 514 -9.84 -24.27 -15.04
N THR A 515 -8.83 -25.03 -14.59
CA THR A 515 -8.98 -26.11 -13.60
C THR A 515 -8.13 -25.79 -12.37
N GLU A 516 -8.75 -25.75 -11.18
CA GLU A 516 -8.06 -25.58 -9.90
C GLU A 516 -7.17 -26.80 -9.62
N CYS A 517 -5.88 -26.59 -9.34
CA CYS A 517 -4.91 -27.67 -9.14
C CYS A 517 -3.93 -27.44 -7.96
N ALA A 518 -4.08 -26.39 -7.13
CA ALA A 518 -3.12 -26.05 -6.07
C ALA A 518 -2.81 -27.25 -5.16
N GLN A 519 -3.84 -27.92 -4.64
CA GLN A 519 -3.63 -29.05 -3.73
C GLN A 519 -2.93 -30.22 -4.44
N ALA A 520 -3.27 -30.49 -5.69
CA ALA A 520 -2.64 -31.54 -6.50
C ALA A 520 -1.17 -31.23 -6.77
N CYS A 521 -0.85 -29.94 -6.94
CA CYS A 521 0.52 -29.44 -7.10
C CYS A 521 1.29 -29.28 -5.77
N GLY A 522 0.76 -29.75 -4.65
CA GLY A 522 1.43 -29.66 -3.34
C GLY A 522 1.27 -28.31 -2.64
N ILE A 523 0.51 -27.37 -3.20
CA ILE A 523 0.27 -26.05 -2.62
C ILE A 523 -0.95 -26.12 -1.72
N ASN A 524 -0.73 -26.08 -0.40
CA ASN A 524 -1.80 -26.09 0.60
C ASN A 524 -1.55 -24.99 1.63
N ILE A 525 -1.60 -23.74 1.18
CA ILE A 525 -1.25 -22.57 1.97
C ILE A 525 -2.51 -21.77 2.28
N ALA A 526 -2.72 -21.47 3.57
CA ALA A 526 -3.69 -20.51 4.07
C ALA A 526 -2.98 -19.58 5.03
N ALA A 527 -2.72 -18.36 4.60
CA ALA A 527 -1.96 -17.38 5.35
C ALA A 527 -2.42 -15.96 4.99
N PHE A 528 -2.03 -14.98 5.80
CA PHE A 528 -2.33 -13.58 5.52
C PHE A 528 -1.31 -13.01 4.51
N ILE A 529 -1.54 -13.32 3.22
CA ILE A 529 -0.58 -13.00 2.16
C ILE A 529 -0.82 -11.58 1.63
N LYS A 530 0.25 -10.81 1.53
CA LYS A 530 0.25 -9.41 1.09
C LYS A 530 0.95 -9.17 -0.24
N GLY A 531 1.76 -10.09 -0.70
CA GLY A 531 2.46 -9.96 -1.97
C GLY A 531 2.86 -11.32 -2.52
N VAL A 532 2.92 -11.40 -3.84
CA VAL A 532 3.41 -12.54 -4.61
C VAL A 532 4.40 -12.03 -5.63
N ALA A 533 5.60 -12.59 -5.67
CA ALA A 533 6.56 -12.38 -6.74
C ALA A 533 6.77 -13.70 -7.51
N CYS A 534 6.96 -13.62 -8.82
CA CYS A 534 7.20 -14.76 -9.69
C CYS A 534 8.47 -14.54 -10.52
N ALA A 535 9.36 -15.52 -10.54
CA ALA A 535 10.53 -15.57 -11.39
C ALA A 535 11.11 -16.99 -11.48
N ASP A 536 11.82 -17.29 -12.53
CA ASP A 536 12.73 -18.46 -12.62
C ASP A 536 14.04 -18.06 -11.89
N TYR A 537 14.05 -18.18 -10.53
CA TYR A 537 15.15 -17.63 -9.73
C TYR A 537 16.44 -18.45 -9.81
N ASP A 538 16.36 -19.73 -10.17
CA ASP A 538 17.54 -20.61 -10.31
C ASP A 538 17.90 -20.94 -11.76
N ASN A 539 17.23 -20.26 -12.73
CA ASN A 539 17.46 -20.35 -14.17
C ASN A 539 17.29 -21.78 -14.74
N ASP A 540 16.43 -22.61 -14.11
CA ASP A 540 16.13 -23.95 -14.56
C ASP A 540 15.07 -24.01 -15.67
N GLY A 541 14.38 -22.90 -15.95
CA GLY A 541 13.39 -22.74 -17.00
C GLY A 541 11.97 -22.86 -16.54
N ARG A 542 11.74 -23.01 -15.24
CA ARG A 542 10.43 -23.07 -14.62
C ARG A 542 10.23 -21.88 -13.68
N PRO A 543 9.10 -21.18 -13.75
CA PRO A 543 8.84 -20.05 -12.87
C PRO A 543 8.47 -20.52 -11.46
N ASP A 544 9.00 -19.82 -10.45
CA ASP A 544 8.83 -20.02 -9.03
C ASP A 544 8.03 -18.89 -8.38
N LEU A 545 7.52 -19.09 -7.16
CA LEU A 545 6.70 -18.12 -6.46
C LEU A 545 7.25 -17.78 -5.07
N TYR A 546 7.46 -16.49 -4.79
CA TYR A 546 7.76 -16.01 -3.45
C TYR A 546 6.56 -15.32 -2.82
N LEU A 547 6.17 -15.72 -1.59
CA LEU A 547 5.01 -15.23 -0.88
C LEU A 547 5.41 -14.36 0.32
N SER A 548 5.03 -13.07 0.26
CA SER A 548 5.13 -12.15 1.38
C SER A 548 3.94 -12.34 2.32
N ILE A 549 4.18 -12.91 3.49
CA ILE A 549 3.16 -13.26 4.48
C ILE A 549 3.26 -12.30 5.67
N ARG A 550 2.18 -11.56 5.98
CA ARG A 550 2.05 -10.73 7.17
C ARG A 550 1.53 -11.57 8.33
N GLY A 551 2.01 -11.29 9.54
CA GLY A 551 1.57 -11.99 10.74
C GLY A 551 2.05 -13.44 10.87
N GLN A 552 2.78 -13.96 9.90
CA GLN A 552 3.35 -15.28 9.92
C GLN A 552 4.82 -15.27 10.30
N LEU A 553 5.27 -16.35 10.88
CA LEU A 553 6.63 -16.45 11.37
C LEU A 553 7.67 -16.61 10.26
N ARG A 554 7.27 -16.94 9.05
CA ARG A 554 8.18 -17.18 7.90
C ARG A 554 7.54 -16.83 6.58
N LYS A 555 8.37 -16.52 5.59
CA LYS A 555 8.00 -16.40 4.19
C LYS A 555 8.10 -17.76 3.50
N VAL A 556 7.55 -17.85 2.31
CA VAL A 556 7.52 -19.07 1.51
C VAL A 556 8.13 -18.77 0.14
N LEU A 557 9.02 -19.65 -0.32
CA LEU A 557 9.52 -19.69 -1.69
C LEU A 557 9.14 -21.06 -2.26
N LEU A 558 8.12 -21.08 -3.11
CA LEU A 558 7.66 -22.27 -3.80
C LEU A 558 8.52 -22.48 -5.05
N HIS A 559 9.44 -23.43 -4.98
CA HIS A 559 10.20 -23.89 -6.13
C HIS A 559 9.35 -24.84 -6.97
N ASN A 560 9.31 -24.63 -8.27
CA ASN A 560 8.61 -25.46 -9.23
C ASN A 560 9.50 -26.68 -9.58
N ASP A 561 9.23 -27.80 -8.94
CA ASP A 561 10.03 -29.04 -9.12
C ASP A 561 9.82 -29.71 -10.49
N GLY A 562 8.85 -29.21 -11.27
CA GLY A 562 8.44 -29.83 -12.52
C GLY A 562 7.50 -31.03 -12.31
N PRO A 563 7.23 -31.82 -13.40
CA PRO A 563 6.33 -32.95 -13.35
C PRO A 563 7.03 -34.21 -12.81
N ASP A 564 6.32 -35.01 -12.02
CA ASP A 564 6.74 -36.32 -11.59
C ASP A 564 6.67 -37.38 -12.74
N ALA A 565 6.99 -38.62 -12.43
CA ALA A 565 6.93 -39.71 -13.40
C ALA A 565 5.53 -40.01 -13.97
N HIS A 566 4.48 -39.44 -13.37
CA HIS A 566 3.10 -39.55 -13.81
C HIS A 566 2.60 -38.27 -14.51
N GLY A 567 3.46 -37.26 -14.68
CA GLY A 567 3.13 -35.97 -15.28
C GLY A 567 2.43 -35.00 -14.33
N GLN A 568 2.43 -35.29 -13.01
CA GLN A 568 1.87 -34.41 -12.01
C GLN A 568 2.90 -33.36 -11.59
N TRP A 569 2.59 -32.09 -11.71
CA TRP A 569 3.44 -30.97 -11.30
C TRP A 569 3.47 -30.78 -9.79
N HIS A 570 4.61 -30.38 -9.27
CA HIS A 570 4.83 -30.20 -7.84
C HIS A 570 5.57 -28.90 -7.53
N PHE A 571 5.22 -28.30 -6.39
CA PHE A 571 5.91 -27.17 -5.80
C PHE A 571 6.38 -27.50 -4.39
N THR A 572 7.63 -27.15 -4.07
CA THR A 572 8.23 -27.36 -2.75
C THR A 572 8.65 -26.03 -2.11
N ASP A 573 8.29 -25.81 -0.83
CA ASP A 573 8.76 -24.64 -0.06
C ASP A 573 10.26 -24.80 0.28
N VAL A 574 11.07 -24.00 -0.40
CA VAL A 574 12.56 -24.00 -0.23
C VAL A 574 13.06 -22.74 0.47
N ALA A 575 12.20 -21.85 0.99
CA ALA A 575 12.59 -20.56 1.56
C ALA A 575 13.66 -20.67 2.65
N ALA A 576 13.59 -21.70 3.50
CA ALA A 576 14.60 -21.95 4.53
C ALA A 576 15.96 -22.34 3.95
N LYS A 577 15.98 -23.18 2.92
CA LYS A 577 17.20 -23.61 2.20
C LYS A 577 17.82 -22.44 1.43
N ALA A 578 16.98 -21.64 0.80
CA ALA A 578 17.39 -20.49 0.02
C ALA A 578 17.83 -19.28 0.89
N GLY A 579 17.53 -19.29 2.20
CA GLY A 579 17.91 -18.22 3.12
C GLY A 579 16.96 -17.01 3.13
N VAL A 580 15.74 -17.14 2.56
CA VAL A 580 14.76 -16.04 2.41
C VAL A 580 13.52 -16.20 3.30
N ASN A 581 13.51 -17.09 4.27
CA ASN A 581 12.40 -17.34 5.19
C ASN A 581 12.33 -16.35 6.36
N ASN A 582 12.57 -15.09 6.12
CA ASN A 582 12.62 -14.02 7.11
C ASN A 582 11.28 -13.88 7.89
N ARG A 583 11.36 -13.29 9.09
CA ARG A 583 10.22 -13.11 10.01
C ARG A 583 9.76 -11.67 10.18
N ILE A 584 10.11 -10.75 9.28
CA ILE A 584 9.60 -9.38 9.33
C ILE A 584 8.10 -9.34 9.01
N LEU A 585 7.38 -8.38 9.61
CA LEU A 585 6.05 -8.04 9.14
C LEU A 585 6.20 -7.33 7.81
N SER A 586 5.80 -7.99 6.73
CA SER A 586 6.01 -7.50 5.37
C SER A 586 4.71 -7.24 4.64
N PHE A 587 4.79 -6.44 3.59
CA PHE A 587 3.68 -6.19 2.67
C PHE A 587 4.06 -6.69 1.28
N GLY A 588 4.62 -5.86 0.41
CA GLY A 588 4.93 -6.24 -0.95
C GLY A 588 6.32 -6.86 -1.14
N THR A 589 6.52 -7.41 -2.33
CA THR A 589 7.76 -8.06 -2.76
C THR A 589 7.80 -8.15 -4.28
N PHE A 590 9.00 -8.11 -4.87
CA PHE A 590 9.20 -8.43 -6.29
C PHE A 590 10.59 -9.00 -6.54
N PHE A 591 10.72 -9.71 -7.67
CA PHE A 591 12.01 -10.10 -8.26
C PHE A 591 12.44 -9.06 -9.30
N PHE A 592 13.75 -8.81 -9.38
CA PHE A 592 14.39 -7.97 -10.40
C PHE A 592 15.90 -8.25 -10.40
N ASP A 593 16.55 -7.99 -11.49
CA ASP A 593 18.01 -8.10 -11.57
C ASP A 593 18.62 -6.69 -11.36
N TYR A 594 18.88 -6.32 -10.09
CA TYR A 594 19.35 -4.97 -9.76
C TYR A 594 20.82 -4.74 -10.13
N ASN A 595 21.60 -5.81 -10.28
CA ASN A 595 23.04 -5.77 -10.50
C ASN A 595 23.48 -6.22 -11.91
N ASN A 596 22.49 -6.52 -12.79
CA ASN A 596 22.68 -6.98 -14.17
C ASN A 596 23.61 -8.20 -14.29
N ASP A 597 23.51 -9.18 -13.38
CA ASP A 597 24.29 -10.42 -13.39
C ASP A 597 23.55 -11.61 -14.03
N GLY A 598 22.29 -11.42 -14.44
CA GLY A 598 21.44 -12.44 -15.07
C GLY A 598 20.72 -13.34 -14.09
N TRP A 599 20.79 -13.06 -12.79
CA TRP A 599 20.05 -13.76 -11.74
C TRP A 599 19.01 -12.83 -11.12
N GLN A 600 17.80 -13.33 -10.93
CA GLN A 600 16.75 -12.54 -10.33
C GLN A 600 16.96 -12.38 -8.82
N ASP A 601 17.21 -11.16 -8.38
CA ASP A 601 17.32 -10.76 -6.99
C ASP A 601 15.93 -10.54 -6.38
N LEU A 602 15.82 -10.49 -5.06
CA LEU A 602 14.54 -10.39 -4.37
C LEU A 602 14.54 -9.24 -3.37
N ILE A 603 13.52 -8.37 -3.45
CA ILE A 603 13.27 -7.38 -2.40
C ILE A 603 11.97 -7.69 -1.65
N LEU A 604 12.01 -7.57 -0.33
CA LEU A 604 10.88 -7.76 0.58
C LEU A 604 10.72 -6.49 1.43
N PHE A 605 9.56 -5.85 1.38
CA PHE A 605 9.31 -4.61 2.11
C PHE A 605 8.72 -4.85 3.49
N GLY A 606 9.38 -4.31 4.52
CA GLY A 606 8.89 -4.27 5.90
C GLY A 606 7.70 -3.30 6.04
N TYR A 607 6.69 -3.71 6.81
CA TYR A 607 5.46 -2.94 7.00
C TYR A 607 5.00 -2.96 8.45
N TYR A 608 5.81 -2.35 9.33
CA TYR A 608 5.49 -2.19 10.75
C TYR A 608 6.24 -0.98 11.34
N LEU A 609 5.52 -0.19 12.10
CA LEU A 609 6.04 0.92 12.91
C LEU A 609 5.64 0.66 14.37
N GLU A 610 6.60 0.64 15.30
CA GLU A 610 6.27 0.46 16.74
C GLU A 610 5.77 1.77 17.37
N ASN A 611 6.24 2.91 16.88
CA ASN A 611 5.90 4.23 17.39
C ASN A 611 5.22 5.10 16.33
N ASP A 612 4.40 4.49 15.49
CA ASP A 612 3.70 5.16 14.38
C ASP A 612 4.67 6.01 13.53
N VAL A 613 4.24 7.17 13.05
CA VAL A 613 5.07 8.09 12.26
C VAL A 613 6.32 8.60 13.02
N GLY A 614 6.39 8.38 14.34
CA GLY A 614 7.57 8.66 15.16
C GLY A 614 8.80 7.82 14.77
N ASP A 615 8.61 6.58 14.32
CA ASP A 615 9.72 5.76 13.79
C ASP A 615 10.25 6.32 12.47
N ILE A 616 9.38 6.88 11.62
CA ILE A 616 9.77 7.59 10.38
C ILE A 616 10.58 8.84 10.72
N ALA A 617 10.10 9.65 11.65
CA ALA A 617 10.84 10.83 12.10
C ALA A 617 12.21 10.47 12.70
N ALA A 618 12.28 9.37 13.46
CA ALA A 618 13.53 8.86 14.00
C ALA A 618 14.50 8.40 12.91
N ASP A 619 13.98 7.73 11.86
CA ASP A 619 14.78 7.28 10.72
C ASP A 619 15.43 8.47 9.98
N TYR A 620 14.64 9.49 9.61
CA TYR A 620 15.16 10.73 9.01
C TYR A 620 16.17 11.47 9.88
N LEU A 621 15.98 11.44 11.21
CA LEU A 621 16.91 12.07 12.15
C LEU A 621 18.17 11.23 12.41
N GLY A 622 18.26 10.00 11.93
CA GLY A 622 19.33 9.06 12.25
C GLY A 622 19.30 8.59 13.71
N LEU A 623 18.12 8.55 14.33
CA LEU A 623 17.92 8.10 15.70
C LEU A 623 17.51 6.62 15.72
N PRO A 624 17.80 5.89 16.82
CA PRO A 624 17.33 4.52 16.97
C PRO A 624 15.81 4.42 16.85
N ASN A 625 15.33 3.55 15.98
CA ASN A 625 13.91 3.26 15.77
C ASN A 625 13.65 1.74 15.73
N LYS A 626 12.39 1.34 15.63
CA LYS A 626 11.97 -0.05 15.55
C LYS A 626 11.06 -0.32 14.35
N GLY A 627 10.88 0.68 13.49
CA GLY A 627 10.21 0.50 12.21
C GLY A 627 10.93 -0.56 11.38
N GLN A 628 10.16 -1.42 10.75
CA GLN A 628 10.73 -2.47 9.92
C GLN A 628 11.20 -1.91 8.58
N LYS A 629 12.37 -2.36 8.18
CA LYS A 629 13.06 -1.96 6.95
C LYS A 629 12.87 -3.02 5.90
N PRO A 630 13.02 -2.71 4.61
CA PRO A 630 13.06 -3.71 3.56
C PRO A 630 14.25 -4.66 3.75
N ILE A 631 14.20 -5.80 3.08
CA ILE A 631 15.33 -6.71 2.94
C ILE A 631 15.57 -6.90 1.45
N LEU A 632 16.77 -6.55 1.00
CA LEU A 632 17.23 -6.81 -0.34
C LEU A 632 18.14 -8.05 -0.32
N TYR A 633 17.76 -9.06 -1.07
CA TYR A 633 18.47 -10.31 -1.20
C TYR A 633 19.10 -10.41 -2.57
N ARG A 634 20.44 -10.50 -2.63
CA ARG A 634 21.18 -10.81 -3.85
C ARG A 634 21.15 -12.32 -4.08
N ASN A 635 20.78 -12.73 -5.27
CA ASN A 635 20.84 -14.11 -5.72
C ASN A 635 22.31 -14.55 -5.89
N ASN A 636 22.69 -15.71 -5.35
CA ASN A 636 24.06 -16.21 -5.43
C ASN A 636 24.29 -17.15 -6.65
N GLY A 637 23.29 -17.36 -7.51
CA GLY A 637 23.37 -18.25 -8.67
C GLY A 637 23.51 -19.75 -8.34
N ASN A 638 23.12 -20.13 -7.14
CA ASN A 638 23.23 -21.51 -6.64
C ASN A 638 21.99 -21.95 -5.83
N GLY A 639 20.85 -21.30 -6.04
CA GLY A 639 19.60 -21.57 -5.34
C GLY A 639 19.56 -20.98 -3.93
N THR A 640 20.49 -20.09 -3.56
CA THR A 640 20.51 -19.37 -2.28
C THR A 640 20.66 -17.86 -2.46
N PHE A 641 20.31 -17.09 -1.42
CA PHE A 641 20.38 -15.63 -1.43
C PHE A 641 21.22 -15.10 -0.27
N THR A 642 21.78 -13.91 -0.46
CA THR A 642 22.52 -13.15 0.56
C THR A 642 21.81 -11.82 0.84
N ASP A 643 21.53 -11.51 2.12
CA ASP A 643 21.01 -10.21 2.53
C ASP A 643 22.09 -9.12 2.34
N VAL A 644 21.85 -8.22 1.39
CA VAL A 644 22.72 -7.10 1.02
C VAL A 644 22.11 -5.74 1.37
N THR A 645 21.07 -5.71 2.19
CA THR A 645 20.30 -4.49 2.55
C THR A 645 21.19 -3.32 2.97
N ARG A 646 22.15 -3.57 3.86
CA ARG A 646 23.08 -2.53 4.33
C ARG A 646 24.13 -2.16 3.31
N GLU A 647 24.64 -3.14 2.57
CA GLU A 647 25.60 -2.94 1.49
C GLU A 647 25.01 -1.98 0.46
N MET A 648 23.75 -2.19 0.11
CA MET A 648 23.00 -1.42 -0.87
C MET A 648 22.34 -0.15 -0.31
N LYS A 649 22.63 0.24 0.95
CA LYS A 649 22.07 1.42 1.66
C LYS A 649 20.54 1.41 1.79
N MET A 650 19.93 0.25 1.78
CA MET A 650 18.48 0.07 1.98
C MET A 650 18.08 -0.08 3.45
N ASP A 651 19.02 0.11 4.41
CA ASP A 651 18.75 0.07 5.86
C ASP A 651 17.98 1.31 6.34
N ARG A 652 16.82 1.59 5.72
CA ARG A 652 15.91 2.72 5.99
C ARG A 652 14.44 2.30 5.87
N ILE A 653 13.54 2.96 6.61
CA ILE A 653 12.12 2.62 6.60
C ILE A 653 11.49 3.10 5.30
N CYS A 654 10.86 2.20 4.53
CA CYS A 654 10.02 2.55 3.39
C CYS A 654 8.54 2.58 3.76
N HIS A 655 8.07 1.65 4.58
CA HIS A 655 6.66 1.51 5.00
C HIS A 655 5.69 1.55 3.81
N THR A 656 6.00 0.73 2.80
CA THR A 656 5.33 0.76 1.49
C THR A 656 4.21 -0.26 1.39
N MET A 657 3.13 0.12 0.70
CA MET A 657 2.03 -0.77 0.30
C MET A 657 2.17 -1.17 -1.17
N GLY A 658 2.42 -0.22 -2.06
CA GLY A 658 2.66 -0.46 -3.48
C GLY A 658 4.08 -0.08 -3.90
N HIS A 659 4.59 -0.75 -4.90
CA HIS A 659 5.93 -0.51 -5.44
C HIS A 659 6.06 -1.11 -6.82
N ASN A 660 6.88 -0.47 -7.63
CA ASN A 660 7.28 -0.95 -8.94
C ASN A 660 8.67 -0.42 -9.29
N TYR A 661 9.26 -0.91 -10.37
CA TYR A 661 10.60 -0.56 -10.81
C TYR A 661 10.63 -0.20 -12.30
N GLY A 662 11.62 0.62 -12.67
CA GLY A 662 11.91 1.08 -14.03
C GLY A 662 13.31 1.64 -14.10
N ASP A 663 13.66 2.35 -15.16
CA ASP A 663 14.98 2.93 -15.40
C ASP A 663 14.80 4.41 -15.78
N LEU A 664 14.81 5.31 -14.79
CA LEU A 664 14.41 6.73 -14.97
C LEU A 664 15.46 7.59 -15.68
N ASP A 665 16.72 7.20 -15.61
CA ASP A 665 17.81 7.94 -16.25
C ASP A 665 18.41 7.19 -17.44
N ASN A 666 17.74 6.13 -17.86
CA ASN A 666 18.14 5.28 -19.00
C ASN A 666 19.59 4.77 -18.89
N ASP A 667 20.14 4.64 -17.66
CA ASP A 667 21.52 4.19 -17.44
C ASP A 667 21.67 2.66 -17.50
N GLY A 668 20.56 1.94 -17.59
CA GLY A 668 20.49 0.48 -17.67
C GLY A 668 20.48 -0.22 -16.32
N TRP A 669 20.32 0.50 -15.21
CA TRP A 669 20.18 -0.02 -13.86
C TRP A 669 18.77 0.27 -13.34
N LEU A 670 18.10 -0.78 -12.84
CA LEU A 670 16.69 -0.64 -12.41
C LEU A 670 16.57 0.15 -11.11
N ASP A 671 15.87 1.27 -11.21
CA ASP A 671 15.39 2.11 -10.12
C ASP A 671 14.06 1.58 -9.57
N PHE A 672 13.58 2.07 -8.41
CA PHE A 672 12.24 1.70 -7.93
C PHE A 672 11.55 2.81 -7.13
N TYR A 673 10.23 2.79 -7.19
CA TYR A 673 9.36 3.69 -6.45
C TYR A 673 8.55 2.93 -5.39
N CYS A 674 8.48 3.52 -4.19
CA CYS A 674 7.71 3.03 -3.05
C CYS A 674 6.53 3.94 -2.76
N SER A 675 5.33 3.47 -2.99
CA SER A 675 4.08 4.10 -2.54
C SER A 675 3.85 3.79 -1.07
N THR A 676 3.96 4.82 -0.21
CA THR A 676 4.05 4.69 1.25
C THR A 676 2.73 5.00 1.95
N GLY A 677 2.62 4.59 3.20
CA GLY A 677 1.51 4.91 4.09
C GLY A 677 0.88 3.69 4.77
N ASP A 678 -0.11 3.95 5.60
CA ASP A 678 -1.03 2.98 6.18
C ASP A 678 -2.39 3.66 6.44
N PRO A 679 -3.42 2.94 6.92
CA PRO A 679 -4.74 3.53 7.16
C PRO A 679 -4.78 4.68 8.17
N ASP A 680 -3.78 4.83 9.03
CA ASP A 680 -3.73 5.92 10.00
C ASP A 680 -3.53 7.28 9.31
N PHE A 681 -4.38 8.26 9.61
CA PHE A 681 -4.24 9.62 9.09
C PHE A 681 -2.99 10.35 9.56
N ARG A 682 -2.32 9.88 10.64
CA ARG A 682 -1.02 10.42 11.07
C ARG A 682 0.12 10.04 10.13
N THR A 683 -0.06 8.99 9.32
CA THR A 683 0.95 8.49 8.40
C THR A 683 0.98 9.32 7.12
N LEU A 684 1.21 10.61 7.28
CA LEU A 684 1.48 11.56 6.20
C LEU A 684 2.99 11.57 5.96
N ILE A 685 3.46 10.67 5.13
CA ILE A 685 4.89 10.44 4.84
C ILE A 685 5.11 10.45 3.33
N PRO A 686 6.26 10.96 2.84
CA PRO A 686 6.49 11.01 1.41
C PRO A 686 6.59 9.60 0.83
N ASN A 687 5.96 9.39 -0.32
CA ASN A 687 6.31 8.29 -1.21
C ASN A 687 7.79 8.42 -1.59
N ARG A 688 8.50 7.31 -1.82
CA ARG A 688 9.97 7.35 -1.93
C ARG A 688 10.44 6.83 -3.28
N MET A 689 11.36 7.58 -3.89
CA MET A 689 12.03 7.22 -5.13
C MET A 689 13.49 6.89 -4.85
N PHE A 690 13.94 5.74 -5.35
CA PHE A 690 15.31 5.26 -5.19
C PHE A 690 15.96 5.03 -6.55
N ARG A 691 17.08 5.74 -6.79
CA ARG A 691 17.95 5.55 -7.95
C ARG A 691 18.96 4.44 -7.66
N ASN A 692 19.18 3.56 -8.61
CA ASN A 692 20.21 2.55 -8.57
C ASN A 692 21.54 3.10 -9.08
N ALA A 693 22.52 3.24 -8.22
CA ALA A 693 23.86 3.72 -8.58
C ALA A 693 24.72 2.56 -9.08
N GLU A 694 24.53 2.14 -10.31
CA GLU A 694 25.34 1.11 -11.01
C GLU A 694 25.40 -0.23 -10.26
N GLY A 695 24.32 -0.69 -9.64
CA GLY A 695 24.27 -1.92 -8.86
C GLY A 695 25.09 -1.91 -7.57
N LYS A 696 25.57 -0.72 -7.12
CA LYS A 696 26.46 -0.57 -5.95
C LYS A 696 25.76 0.00 -4.73
N ALA A 697 24.69 0.77 -4.91
CA ALA A 697 23.86 1.33 -3.85
C ALA A 697 22.55 1.90 -4.41
N PHE A 698 21.50 1.93 -3.59
CA PHE A 698 20.30 2.73 -3.87
C PHE A 698 20.41 4.10 -3.20
N GLN A 699 20.12 5.15 -3.95
CA GLN A 699 20.17 6.56 -3.54
C GLN A 699 18.75 7.10 -3.44
N ASP A 700 18.39 7.70 -2.31
CA ASP A 700 17.11 8.39 -2.17
C ASP A 700 17.11 9.70 -2.97
N VAL A 701 16.28 9.76 -4.00
CA VAL A 701 16.14 10.92 -4.88
C VAL A 701 14.75 11.59 -4.78
N THR A 702 13.96 11.18 -3.79
CA THR A 702 12.58 11.62 -3.57
C THR A 702 12.37 13.12 -3.64
N THR A 703 13.20 13.88 -2.93
CA THR A 703 13.06 15.33 -2.83
C THR A 703 13.55 16.06 -4.09
N ALA A 704 14.61 15.57 -4.72
CA ALA A 704 15.13 16.16 -5.97
C ALA A 704 14.10 15.97 -7.10
N THR A 705 13.64 14.74 -7.31
CA THR A 705 12.66 14.42 -8.35
C THR A 705 11.28 15.05 -8.10
N GLY A 706 10.96 15.42 -6.84
CA GLY A 706 9.63 15.95 -6.52
C GLY A 706 8.52 14.90 -6.61
N THR A 707 8.85 13.61 -6.50
CA THR A 707 7.88 12.50 -6.54
C THR A 707 7.37 12.11 -5.15
N GLY A 708 7.84 12.78 -4.10
CA GLY A 708 7.52 12.50 -2.70
C GLY A 708 6.14 12.99 -2.28
N HIS A 709 5.08 12.50 -2.90
CA HIS A 709 3.71 12.82 -2.50
C HIS A 709 3.40 12.28 -1.10
N ILE A 710 2.78 13.09 -0.22
CA ILE A 710 2.52 12.71 1.19
C ILE A 710 1.19 11.98 1.40
N GLN A 711 0.37 11.87 0.38
CA GLN A 711 -0.83 11.03 0.43
C GLN A 711 -0.43 9.55 0.27
N LYS A 712 -1.29 8.68 0.80
CA LYS A 712 -1.05 7.25 0.78
C LYS A 712 -1.05 6.74 -0.64
N GLY A 713 0.05 6.13 -1.06
CA GLY A 713 0.20 5.57 -2.41
C GLY A 713 -0.03 4.07 -2.43
N HIS A 714 -0.50 3.57 -3.57
CA HIS A 714 -0.76 2.15 -3.83
C HIS A 714 -0.22 1.73 -5.18
N GLY A 715 -1.05 1.63 -6.22
CA GLY A 715 -0.60 1.21 -7.54
C GLY A 715 0.42 2.16 -8.17
N VAL A 716 1.47 1.59 -8.75
CA VAL A 716 2.53 2.33 -9.45
C VAL A 716 2.79 1.68 -10.79
N SER A 717 2.93 2.50 -11.83
CA SER A 717 3.41 2.09 -13.14
C SER A 717 4.54 3.00 -13.61
N PHE A 718 5.60 2.39 -14.14
CA PHE A 718 6.64 3.04 -14.93
C PHE A 718 6.33 2.80 -16.40
N ALA A 719 6.19 3.86 -17.18
CA ALA A 719 5.93 3.79 -18.60
C ALA A 719 6.32 5.10 -19.28
N ASP A 720 6.77 5.04 -20.51
CA ASP A 720 7.01 6.20 -21.36
C ASP A 720 5.67 6.62 -22.01
N PHE A 721 4.92 7.51 -21.32
CA PHE A 721 3.57 7.91 -21.71
C PHE A 721 3.51 8.82 -22.93
N ASP A 722 4.57 9.58 -23.19
CA ASP A 722 4.63 10.52 -24.31
C ASP A 722 5.55 10.06 -25.44
N ASP A 723 6.06 8.81 -25.34
CA ASP A 723 6.85 8.10 -26.34
C ASP A 723 8.15 8.87 -26.74
N ASP A 724 8.74 9.59 -25.76
CA ASP A 724 9.99 10.34 -25.95
C ASP A 724 11.25 9.52 -25.59
N GLY A 725 11.09 8.36 -24.95
CA GLY A 725 12.14 7.43 -24.59
C GLY A 725 12.51 7.44 -23.11
N ASP A 726 11.96 8.35 -22.32
CA ASP A 726 12.19 8.44 -20.89
C ASP A 726 10.96 7.95 -20.11
N GLN A 727 11.15 7.06 -19.12
CA GLN A 727 10.02 6.54 -18.35
C GLN A 727 9.47 7.56 -17.37
N ASP A 728 8.13 7.66 -17.30
CA ASP A 728 7.35 8.43 -16.35
C ASP A 728 6.80 7.55 -15.23
N ILE A 729 6.22 8.16 -14.18
CA ILE A 729 5.64 7.42 -13.06
C ILE A 729 4.17 7.82 -12.88
N TYR A 730 3.25 6.87 -13.09
CA TYR A 730 1.87 7.03 -12.63
C TYR A 730 1.70 6.39 -11.25
N SER A 731 1.11 7.12 -10.30
CA SER A 731 0.85 6.66 -8.94
C SER A 731 -0.62 6.81 -8.57
N ALA A 732 -1.27 5.69 -8.22
CA ALA A 732 -2.59 5.68 -7.63
C ALA A 732 -2.50 6.07 -6.16
N LEU A 733 -3.21 7.13 -5.76
CA LEU A 733 -3.19 7.70 -4.44
C LEU A 733 -4.57 7.60 -3.77
N GLY A 734 -4.58 7.58 -2.45
CA GLY A 734 -5.77 7.48 -1.63
C GLY A 734 -5.61 6.45 -0.52
N GLY A 735 -6.44 6.49 0.50
CA GLY A 735 -6.36 5.61 1.65
C GLY A 735 -7.46 4.56 1.71
N ALA A 736 -7.55 3.91 2.87
CA ALA A 736 -8.51 2.83 3.10
C ALA A 736 -9.87 3.36 3.61
N TYR A 737 -9.90 4.40 4.43
CA TYR A 737 -11.15 4.94 4.98
C TYR A 737 -11.96 5.68 3.92
N SER A 738 -13.30 5.59 3.98
CA SER A 738 -14.22 6.17 2.99
C SER A 738 -14.03 7.68 2.71
N GLY A 739 -13.38 8.41 3.59
CA GLY A 739 -13.06 9.83 3.41
C GLY A 739 -11.59 10.11 3.10
N ASP A 740 -10.76 9.10 2.89
CA ASP A 740 -9.32 9.26 2.64
C ASP A 740 -9.02 9.28 1.14
N LEU A 741 -9.79 10.12 0.42
CA LEU A 741 -9.66 10.32 -1.01
C LEU A 741 -8.41 11.16 -1.30
N ALA A 742 -7.70 10.81 -2.38
CA ALA A 742 -6.62 11.62 -2.93
C ALA A 742 -6.62 11.54 -4.46
N ARG A 743 -6.01 12.54 -5.11
CA ARG A 743 -5.88 12.57 -6.56
C ARG A 743 -4.65 11.79 -6.99
N ASN A 744 -4.83 10.95 -8.00
CA ASN A 744 -3.72 10.22 -8.65
C ASN A 744 -2.77 11.21 -9.33
N ALA A 745 -1.50 10.84 -9.45
CA ALA A 745 -0.46 11.68 -10.04
C ALA A 745 0.23 10.97 -11.22
N LEU A 746 0.51 11.73 -12.28
CA LEU A 746 1.43 11.34 -13.35
C LEU A 746 2.65 12.27 -13.31
N PHE A 747 3.76 11.77 -12.79
CA PHE A 747 5.02 12.47 -12.72
C PHE A 747 5.79 12.30 -14.03
N MET A 748 5.78 13.33 -14.87
CA MET A 748 6.49 13.35 -16.13
C MET A 748 7.99 13.54 -15.92
N ASN A 749 8.78 12.67 -16.52
CA ASN A 749 10.22 12.77 -16.61
C ASN A 749 10.60 13.88 -17.59
N PRO A 750 11.40 14.87 -17.19
CA PRO A 750 11.74 15.97 -18.11
C PRO A 750 12.78 15.58 -19.18
N GLY A 751 13.30 14.36 -19.17
CA GLY A 751 14.41 13.94 -20.01
C GLY A 751 15.69 14.72 -19.68
N PHE A 752 16.65 14.12 -19.02
CA PHE A 752 17.81 14.87 -18.49
C PHE A 752 19.16 14.24 -18.78
N THR A 753 19.17 13.09 -19.40
CA THR A 753 20.39 12.39 -19.80
C THR A 753 20.55 12.38 -21.31
N ASN A 754 21.77 12.07 -21.77
CA ASN A 754 22.00 11.75 -23.18
C ASN A 754 22.07 10.23 -23.36
N ASN A 755 21.56 9.48 -22.41
CA ASN A 755 21.51 8.03 -22.45
C ASN A 755 20.56 7.56 -23.56
N HIS A 756 20.86 6.41 -24.09
CA HIS A 756 20.05 5.77 -25.11
C HIS A 756 19.14 4.72 -24.50
N TRP A 757 18.12 4.35 -25.26
CA TRP A 757 17.14 3.33 -24.87
C TRP A 757 16.84 2.34 -26.01
N LEU A 758 16.16 1.25 -25.67
CA LEU A 758 15.65 0.23 -26.55
C LEU A 758 14.27 -0.22 -26.04
N LYS A 759 13.25 -0.23 -26.89
CA LYS A 759 11.93 -0.79 -26.53
C LYS A 759 11.71 -2.11 -27.29
N LEU A 760 11.23 -3.13 -26.58
CA LEU A 760 11.00 -4.47 -27.13
C LEU A 760 9.60 -4.99 -26.79
N LYS A 761 8.72 -5.13 -27.79
CA LYS A 761 7.44 -5.86 -27.70
C LYS A 761 7.71 -7.29 -28.17
N LEU A 762 7.63 -8.26 -27.25
CA LEU A 762 7.81 -9.67 -27.58
C LEU A 762 6.45 -10.33 -27.86
N VAL A 763 6.37 -11.16 -28.89
CA VAL A 763 5.17 -11.88 -29.30
C VAL A 763 5.46 -13.37 -29.38
N GLY A 764 4.95 -14.15 -28.43
CA GLY A 764 5.08 -15.60 -28.38
C GLY A 764 4.30 -16.28 -29.53
N VAL A 765 4.80 -17.45 -29.91
CA VAL A 765 4.16 -18.34 -30.91
C VAL A 765 3.96 -19.73 -30.32
N LYS A 766 4.98 -20.29 -29.68
CA LYS A 766 4.92 -21.49 -28.84
C LYS A 766 4.81 -21.08 -27.37
N ALA A 767 5.57 -20.07 -26.99
CA ALA A 767 5.43 -19.39 -25.71
C ALA A 767 4.08 -18.67 -25.61
N ASN A 768 3.67 -18.30 -24.40
CA ASN A 768 2.49 -17.47 -24.21
C ASN A 768 2.59 -16.18 -25.04
N ARG A 769 1.47 -15.71 -25.57
CA ARG A 769 1.42 -14.61 -26.53
C ARG A 769 2.11 -13.33 -26.03
N PRO A 770 1.88 -12.87 -24.79
CA PRO A 770 2.54 -11.68 -24.25
C PRO A 770 3.99 -11.94 -23.81
N ALA A 771 4.51 -13.14 -24.00
CA ALA A 771 5.86 -13.58 -23.66
C ALA A 771 6.24 -13.39 -22.17
N ILE A 772 5.26 -13.39 -21.24
CA ILE A 772 5.51 -13.27 -19.80
C ILE A 772 6.45 -14.39 -19.35
N GLY A 773 7.59 -14.02 -18.71
CA GLY A 773 8.66 -14.93 -18.31
C GLY A 773 9.82 -14.98 -19.30
N ALA A 774 9.73 -14.35 -20.49
CA ALA A 774 10.84 -14.32 -21.43
C ALA A 774 12.04 -13.57 -20.82
N GLN A 775 13.23 -14.21 -20.91
CA GLN A 775 14.50 -13.64 -20.47
C GLN A 775 15.20 -12.96 -21.65
N ILE A 776 15.58 -11.71 -21.50
CA ILE A 776 16.21 -10.87 -22.50
C ILE A 776 17.61 -10.52 -22.03
N LYS A 777 18.63 -10.79 -22.82
CA LYS A 777 19.98 -10.30 -22.62
C LYS A 777 20.35 -9.35 -23.75
N VAL A 778 20.67 -8.11 -23.41
CA VAL A 778 21.14 -7.10 -24.36
C VAL A 778 22.64 -6.93 -24.19
N THR A 779 23.41 -7.21 -25.24
CA THR A 779 24.86 -7.00 -25.27
C THR A 779 25.16 -5.69 -25.99
N LEU A 780 25.84 -4.79 -25.30
CA LEU A 780 26.10 -3.41 -25.70
C LEU A 780 27.59 -3.19 -25.94
N GLN A 781 27.92 -2.34 -26.93
CA GLN A 781 29.23 -1.71 -27.03
C GLN A 781 29.15 -0.30 -26.42
N THR A 782 29.94 -0.05 -25.40
CA THR A 782 30.06 1.27 -24.76
C THR A 782 31.48 1.83 -24.96
N PRO A 783 31.73 3.11 -24.68
CA PRO A 783 33.09 3.67 -24.69
C PRO A 783 34.05 2.97 -23.72
N SER A 784 33.53 2.40 -22.63
CA SER A 784 34.31 1.67 -21.62
C SER A 784 34.51 0.17 -21.94
N GLY A 785 33.85 -0.36 -22.96
CA GLY A 785 33.94 -1.77 -23.37
C GLY A 785 32.56 -2.42 -23.57
N THR A 786 32.53 -3.75 -23.53
CA THR A 786 31.27 -4.51 -23.64
C THR A 786 30.54 -4.51 -22.30
N ARG A 787 29.20 -4.26 -22.34
CA ARG A 787 28.28 -4.35 -21.20
C ARG A 787 27.12 -5.27 -21.54
N GLU A 788 26.63 -6.03 -20.56
CA GLU A 788 25.43 -6.84 -20.69
C GLU A 788 24.33 -6.30 -19.75
N LEU A 789 23.10 -6.31 -20.22
CA LEU A 789 21.89 -6.02 -19.43
C LEU A 789 20.95 -7.19 -19.50
N HIS A 790 20.25 -7.44 -18.40
CA HIS A 790 19.32 -8.55 -18.29
C HIS A 790 17.94 -8.04 -17.89
N ARG A 791 16.88 -8.50 -18.57
CA ARG A 791 15.48 -8.19 -18.28
C ARG A 791 14.63 -9.46 -18.38
N VAL A 792 13.52 -9.44 -17.67
CA VAL A 792 12.50 -10.49 -17.77
C VAL A 792 11.15 -9.82 -18.05
N VAL A 793 10.43 -10.32 -19.03
CA VAL A 793 9.09 -9.79 -19.37
C VAL A 793 8.13 -10.08 -18.22
N SER A 794 7.67 -9.02 -17.59
CA SER A 794 6.70 -9.08 -16.50
C SER A 794 6.00 -7.73 -16.35
N SER A 795 4.88 -7.69 -15.66
CA SER A 795 4.21 -6.45 -15.28
C SER A 795 4.88 -5.69 -14.12
N GLY A 796 6.06 -6.14 -13.68
CA GLY A 796 6.84 -5.49 -12.63
C GLY A 796 6.44 -5.87 -11.20
N GLY A 797 6.18 -4.86 -10.36
CA GLY A 797 6.02 -4.95 -8.91
C GLY A 797 4.81 -5.67 -8.35
N ASN A 798 4.33 -5.25 -7.16
CA ASN A 798 3.26 -5.93 -6.44
C ASN A 798 1.88 -5.28 -6.62
N PHE A 799 1.82 -3.95 -6.65
CA PHE A 799 0.64 -3.15 -6.92
C PHE A 799 0.93 -2.19 -8.06
N GLY A 800 0.05 -2.18 -9.05
CA GLY A 800 0.27 -1.50 -10.32
C GLY A 800 1.05 -2.38 -11.29
N SER A 801 0.89 -2.10 -12.56
CA SER A 801 1.49 -2.88 -13.64
C SER A 801 2.13 -1.98 -14.68
N ASN A 802 3.40 -2.24 -14.97
CA ASN A 802 4.11 -1.67 -16.11
C ASN A 802 3.63 -2.29 -17.42
N PRO A 803 3.86 -1.63 -18.56
CA PRO A 803 3.67 -2.24 -19.88
C PRO A 803 4.47 -3.54 -20.03
N LEU A 804 3.91 -4.49 -20.77
CA LEU A 804 4.63 -5.72 -21.11
C LEU A 804 5.68 -5.47 -22.20
N ARG A 805 5.55 -4.40 -22.99
CA ARG A 805 6.63 -3.88 -23.83
C ARG A 805 7.79 -3.44 -22.93
N GLN A 806 8.94 -4.06 -23.06
CA GLN A 806 10.10 -3.78 -22.20
C GLN A 806 10.79 -2.50 -22.65
N GLU A 807 10.93 -1.54 -21.75
CA GLU A 807 11.63 -0.27 -21.94
C GLU A 807 12.97 -0.37 -21.21
N ILE A 808 14.06 -0.37 -21.98
CA ILE A 808 15.40 -0.72 -21.53
C ILE A 808 16.33 0.45 -21.78
N GLY A 809 16.73 1.16 -20.72
CA GLY A 809 17.84 2.10 -20.79
C GLY A 809 19.13 1.36 -21.14
N ILE A 810 19.92 1.93 -22.01
CA ILE A 810 21.20 1.33 -22.47
C ILE A 810 22.40 2.24 -22.25
N GLY A 811 22.21 3.35 -21.53
CA GLY A 811 23.26 4.28 -21.14
C GLY A 811 23.96 4.94 -22.34
N ASP A 812 25.25 5.07 -22.27
CA ASP A 812 26.11 5.66 -23.29
C ASP A 812 26.52 4.68 -24.41
N ALA A 813 25.72 3.62 -24.61
CA ALA A 813 26.02 2.59 -25.61
C ALA A 813 26.10 3.17 -27.04
N THR A 814 27.17 2.86 -27.75
CA THR A 814 27.37 3.26 -29.14
C THR A 814 26.75 2.29 -30.13
N ALA A 815 26.48 1.04 -29.72
CA ALA A 815 25.81 0.03 -30.50
C ALA A 815 25.22 -1.09 -29.64
N ILE A 816 24.14 -1.66 -30.12
CA ILE A 816 23.58 -2.93 -29.64
C ILE A 816 24.21 -4.05 -30.48
N THR A 817 25.07 -4.84 -29.88
CA THR A 817 25.80 -5.91 -30.62
C THR A 817 24.97 -7.17 -30.75
N ALA A 818 24.13 -7.49 -29.76
CA ALA A 818 23.19 -8.61 -29.80
C ALA A 818 22.06 -8.42 -28.82
N VAL A 819 20.90 -9.00 -29.14
CA VAL A 819 19.81 -9.29 -28.20
C VAL A 819 19.54 -10.78 -28.24
N ASP A 820 19.79 -11.45 -27.10
CA ASP A 820 19.53 -12.88 -26.92
C ASP A 820 18.23 -13.04 -26.12
N ILE A 821 17.28 -13.82 -26.62
CA ILE A 821 15.96 -14.06 -26.00
C ILE A 821 15.80 -15.55 -25.73
N ARG A 822 15.48 -15.89 -24.47
CA ARG A 822 15.00 -17.21 -24.07
C ARG A 822 13.49 -17.13 -23.85
N TRP A 823 12.73 -17.82 -24.70
CA TRP A 823 11.27 -17.83 -24.66
C TRP A 823 10.75 -18.80 -23.58
N PRO A 824 9.77 -18.42 -22.74
CA PRO A 824 9.24 -19.26 -21.67
C PRO A 824 8.45 -20.45 -22.24
N GLY A 825 8.47 -21.59 -21.55
CA GLY A 825 7.73 -22.80 -21.98
C GLY A 825 8.13 -23.32 -23.38
N SER A 826 9.22 -22.81 -23.95
CA SER A 826 9.68 -23.13 -25.29
C SER A 826 11.20 -23.38 -25.31
N ASP A 827 11.64 -24.31 -26.09
CA ASP A 827 13.08 -24.52 -26.34
C ASP A 827 13.70 -23.44 -27.24
N THR A 828 12.91 -22.46 -27.67
CA THR A 828 13.35 -21.41 -28.58
C THR A 828 14.32 -20.47 -27.90
N ARG A 829 15.52 -20.38 -28.48
CA ARG A 829 16.52 -19.36 -28.18
C ARG A 829 16.74 -18.54 -29.43
N GLN A 830 16.53 -17.24 -29.33
CA GLN A 830 16.56 -16.33 -30.48
C GLN A 830 17.64 -15.29 -30.27
N LYS A 831 18.52 -15.14 -31.25
CA LYS A 831 19.55 -14.10 -31.23
C LYS A 831 19.31 -13.14 -32.38
N LEU A 832 19.27 -11.85 -32.09
CA LEU A 832 19.12 -10.76 -33.05
C LEU A 832 20.37 -9.87 -33.01
N GLU A 833 20.80 -9.42 -34.19
CA GLU A 833 21.91 -8.48 -34.32
C GLU A 833 21.47 -7.30 -35.21
N GLY A 834 22.18 -6.16 -35.10
CA GLY A 834 21.93 -5.00 -35.93
C GLY A 834 20.75 -4.12 -35.50
N LEU A 835 20.19 -4.34 -34.30
CA LEU A 835 19.21 -3.42 -33.72
C LEU A 835 19.86 -2.06 -33.46
N GLN A 836 19.10 -1.00 -33.67
CA GLN A 836 19.58 0.37 -33.50
C GLN A 836 19.16 0.93 -32.14
N VAL A 837 19.97 1.79 -31.55
CA VAL A 837 19.66 2.54 -30.33
C VAL A 837 18.49 3.51 -30.59
N ASN A 838 17.69 3.83 -29.57
CA ASN A 838 16.53 4.72 -29.64
C ASN A 838 15.46 4.25 -30.65
N HIS A 839 15.23 2.95 -30.69
CA HIS A 839 14.21 2.34 -31.54
C HIS A 839 13.34 1.39 -30.74
N SER A 840 12.09 1.25 -31.20
CA SER A 840 11.12 0.28 -30.72
C SER A 840 10.95 -0.85 -31.71
N TYR A 841 10.95 -2.10 -31.25
CA TYR A 841 10.83 -3.29 -32.10
C TYR A 841 9.75 -4.23 -31.57
N GLU A 842 8.98 -4.81 -32.51
CA GLU A 842 8.23 -6.03 -32.25
C GLU A 842 9.10 -7.23 -32.69
N ILE A 843 9.28 -8.18 -31.76
CA ILE A 843 10.05 -9.41 -31.99
C ILE A 843 9.12 -10.60 -31.82
N ARG A 844 8.89 -11.34 -32.92
CA ARG A 844 8.08 -12.55 -32.92
C ARG A 844 8.95 -13.77 -32.68
N GLU A 845 8.49 -14.70 -31.84
CA GLU A 845 9.21 -15.93 -31.53
C GLU A 845 9.57 -16.70 -32.81
N GLY A 846 10.87 -16.95 -33.01
CA GLY A 846 11.41 -17.72 -34.15
C GLY A 846 11.55 -16.92 -35.44
N ASP A 847 11.09 -15.66 -35.52
CA ASP A 847 11.30 -14.81 -36.70
C ASP A 847 12.63 -14.05 -36.59
N PRO A 848 13.58 -14.23 -37.49
CA PRO A 848 14.87 -13.55 -37.45
C PRO A 848 14.78 -12.04 -37.79
N ASN A 849 13.63 -11.57 -38.29
CA ASN A 849 13.44 -10.21 -38.77
C ASN A 849 12.56 -9.40 -37.82
N PRO A 850 13.11 -8.59 -36.92
CA PRO A 850 12.31 -7.74 -36.04
C PRO A 850 11.61 -6.64 -36.84
N THR A 851 10.36 -6.32 -36.45
CA THR A 851 9.60 -5.24 -37.06
C THR A 851 9.87 -3.95 -36.30
N VAL A 852 10.29 -2.88 -36.97
CA VAL A 852 10.44 -1.56 -36.35
C VAL A 852 9.06 -1.00 -36.09
N LEU A 853 8.76 -0.68 -34.83
CA LEU A 853 7.54 0.02 -34.46
C LEU A 853 7.73 1.53 -34.62
N LYS A 854 6.66 2.18 -35.07
CA LYS A 854 6.67 3.63 -35.24
C LYS A 854 6.48 4.28 -33.87
N LEU A 855 7.32 5.25 -33.56
CA LEU A 855 7.16 6.11 -32.37
C LEU A 855 6.13 7.21 -32.67
N HIS A 856 5.41 7.61 -31.62
CA HIS A 856 4.39 8.66 -31.65
C HIS A 856 4.66 9.70 -30.56
N PRO A 857 5.85 10.38 -30.57
CA PRO A 857 6.18 11.32 -29.52
C PRO A 857 5.18 12.49 -29.48
N VAL A 858 4.63 12.72 -28.29
CA VAL A 858 3.61 13.74 -28.02
C VAL A 858 4.04 14.59 -26.82
N THR A 859 3.42 15.74 -26.63
CA THR A 859 3.61 16.55 -25.41
C THR A 859 2.35 16.45 -24.56
N LEU A 860 2.49 15.96 -23.32
CA LEU A 860 1.40 15.75 -22.38
C LEU A 860 1.12 16.97 -21.46
N ASP A 861 1.41 18.19 -21.88
CA ASP A 861 1.15 19.42 -21.12
C ASP A 861 -0.17 20.14 -21.51
N LYS A 862 -0.93 19.59 -22.45
CA LYS A 862 -2.17 20.19 -22.93
C LYS A 862 -3.27 20.06 -21.89
N LYS A 863 -3.97 21.18 -21.62
CA LYS A 863 -5.19 21.17 -20.80
C LYS A 863 -6.26 20.34 -21.50
N ALA A 864 -6.74 19.30 -20.82
CA ALA A 864 -7.90 18.54 -21.29
C ALA A 864 -9.10 19.48 -21.54
N PRO A 865 -9.98 19.22 -22.52
CA PRO A 865 -11.22 19.96 -22.66
C PRO A 865 -12.00 19.87 -21.34
N VAL A 866 -12.53 21.01 -20.86
CA VAL A 866 -13.24 21.13 -19.57
C VAL A 866 -14.23 19.97 -19.45
N ARG A 867 -14.00 19.06 -18.53
CA ARG A 867 -14.95 18.00 -18.17
C ARG A 867 -16.29 18.66 -17.88
N ASN A 868 -17.35 18.28 -18.58
CA ASN A 868 -18.68 18.38 -18.02
C ASN A 868 -18.67 17.52 -16.76
N GLN A 869 -18.42 18.14 -15.61
CA GLN A 869 -18.55 17.49 -14.33
C GLN A 869 -19.96 16.91 -14.29
N MET A 870 -20.08 15.59 -14.45
CA MET A 870 -21.24 14.91 -13.91
C MET A 870 -21.24 15.25 -12.43
N ALA A 871 -22.19 16.11 -12.06
CA ALA A 871 -22.34 16.61 -10.73
C ALA A 871 -22.27 15.43 -9.76
N HIS A 872 -21.27 15.43 -8.89
CA HIS A 872 -21.39 14.72 -7.63
C HIS A 872 -22.60 15.35 -6.95
N VAL A 873 -23.73 14.66 -6.99
CA VAL A 873 -24.91 15.03 -6.22
C VAL A 873 -24.49 14.91 -4.76
N THR A 874 -24.14 16.05 -4.19
CA THR A 874 -24.00 16.15 -2.74
C THR A 874 -25.38 15.89 -2.11
N PRO A 875 -25.46 15.26 -0.95
CA PRO A 875 -26.74 14.92 -0.30
C PRO A 875 -27.62 16.14 0.09
N ASN A 876 -27.24 17.36 -0.27
CA ASN A 876 -27.94 18.59 0.11
C ASN A 876 -28.83 19.24 -0.98
N ASP A 877 -28.90 18.68 -2.19
CA ASP A 877 -29.74 19.21 -3.25
C ASP A 877 -31.08 18.46 -3.37
N ALA A 878 -31.81 18.36 -2.25
CA ALA A 878 -33.22 18.03 -2.30
C ALA A 878 -34.03 19.30 -2.59
N PRO A 879 -34.89 19.34 -3.65
CA PRO A 879 -35.72 20.51 -3.90
C PRO A 879 -36.70 20.69 -2.76
N SER A 880 -36.73 21.89 -2.20
CA SER A 880 -37.72 22.32 -1.20
C SER A 880 -39.14 22.15 -1.77
N LEU A 881 -39.87 21.16 -1.29
CA LEU A 881 -41.30 21.04 -1.51
C LEU A 881 -42.00 22.21 -0.83
N ASN A 882 -42.36 23.22 -1.61
CA ASN A 882 -43.29 24.27 -1.17
C ASN A 882 -44.62 23.66 -0.75
N ARG A 883 -44.97 23.79 0.52
CA ARG A 883 -46.31 23.53 1.03
C ARG A 883 -47.30 24.51 0.40
N ARG A 884 -48.28 24.00 -0.23
CA ARG A 884 -49.64 24.50 -0.21
C ARG A 884 -50.58 23.41 0.31
#